data_e1cccc2971dac70e24fbf7ea3ce8753e
#
_entry.id   e1cccc2971dac70e24fbf7ea3ce8753e
#
_cell.length_a   1.000
_cell.length_b   1.000
_cell.length_c   1.000
_cell.angle_alpha   90.00
_cell.angle_beta   90.00
_cell.angle_gamma   90.00
#
_symmetry.space_group_name_H-M   'P 1'
#
loop_
_entity.id
_entity.type
_entity.pdbx_description
1 polymer ?
#
loop_
_entity_poly.entity_id
_entity_poly.type
_entity_poly.pdbx_seq_one_letter_code
_entity_poly.pdbx_strand_id
1 'polypeptide(L)'
;MPPRWTRGAKEAVGTAYSTASRVWYTVAAGILTEVFYPTIDTPQVRDLQFLVTDGKTFFHDERRNTRSSIDCIDDASLGFEITNVASAPSYTLRKTLIGHPHQDCVLMRTRLEAEPSVLSELQLYVLCAPHLEIGGWGNSAEVFDTKAGRIIVAFKGSTWMALGTTAPFLRRSCGYVAVNDGWTDLHDNRRLDWQYRAAYDGNIAVTGQIDLSRGSEFTVGLGFGDTRHRAITTLFQSLVTPFDASLQRFREEWSRTSRRFALAVGAPDRRAALLYERSVNLLLAHEDKSYPGAMIAALSIPWGSSKGDEELGGYHLVWTRDLVQAATALLAAGDVATPLRVLIYLGVSQRADGGFFQNFWIDGRPYWSGVQLDEVSFPLVLAWRLSQARALGAFDPCAMAAAACGFLMREGPVTPQDRWEEASGFSPSTLAINIAGLICAAELIEGDGDPETATFVREYADFLEAHVEAWTVTTQGTLHPEVPRHYIRINPNVGGQEDPNAGMLTLANQPPEGPLVYPAKDIVDAGFLELVRYGVRDPDDPIVIDSLAVVDAVLKVDLPQGPAWRRYNHDGYGQHVDGTSFGGWGTGRPWPLLTGERGHYEVAAGRDAQSYLHALQAFAVGIGLLPEQVWDGAPNPDKLLIPGGPTGAAIPLAWAHAEYIKLVRSIADGRVFDMIDPVRSRYTRNSAVVREPTEVWSRKRPLRAIGKGRRLRVIGSAAFTLTWSWNGDADHEEAARAVASLGVWFVDIPPSPSAGRLHLAFGEEGMDATDATIDII
;
A
#
# COMPACT_ATOMS: atom_id res chain seq x y z
N MET A 1 -31.85 0.93 3.02
CA MET A 1 -30.61 1.61 3.46
C MET A 1 -29.54 1.37 2.39
N PRO A 2 -28.77 2.37 1.96
CA PRO A 2 -27.69 2.15 1.01
C PRO A 2 -26.64 1.20 1.62
N PRO A 3 -26.01 0.34 0.82
CA PRO A 3 -24.95 -0.55 1.30
C PRO A 3 -23.76 0.26 1.80
N ARG A 4 -23.06 -0.29 2.78
CA ARG A 4 -21.83 0.27 3.35
C ARG A 4 -20.87 -0.88 3.64
N TRP A 5 -19.59 -0.61 3.53
CA TRP A 5 -18.54 -1.53 3.97
C TRP A 5 -18.37 -1.53 5.49
N THR A 6 -17.50 -2.35 6.03
CA THR A 6 -17.20 -2.30 7.45
C THR A 6 -16.09 -1.28 7.75
N ARG A 7 -15.75 -1.09 9.03
CA ARG A 7 -14.72 -0.12 9.42
C ARG A 7 -13.35 -0.51 8.85
N GLY A 8 -12.52 0.45 8.47
CA GLY A 8 -11.16 0.25 7.98
C GLY A 8 -10.21 -0.32 9.02
N ALA A 9 -10.43 0.01 10.30
CA ALA A 9 -9.64 -0.52 11.42
C ALA A 9 -9.96 -2.00 11.66
N LYS A 10 -9.18 -2.91 11.06
CA LYS A 10 -9.28 -4.37 11.25
C LYS A 10 -8.54 -4.80 12.51
N GLU A 11 -8.97 -5.92 13.07
CA GLU A 11 -8.38 -6.57 14.24
C GLU A 11 -7.56 -7.80 13.85
N ALA A 12 -7.92 -8.43 12.71
CA ALA A 12 -7.18 -9.52 12.10
C ALA A 12 -7.42 -9.58 10.59
N VAL A 13 -6.46 -10.12 9.86
CA VAL A 13 -6.55 -10.50 8.45
C VAL A 13 -5.94 -11.87 8.26
N GLY A 14 -6.56 -12.74 7.45
CA GLY A 14 -6.11 -14.09 7.29
C GLY A 14 -6.39 -14.70 5.93
N THR A 15 -5.63 -15.73 5.62
CA THR A 15 -5.77 -16.58 4.44
C THR A 15 -5.03 -17.90 4.68
N ALA A 16 -5.33 -18.95 3.93
CA ALA A 16 -4.47 -20.14 3.89
C ALA A 16 -3.18 -19.83 3.13
N TYR A 17 -2.08 -20.51 3.44
CA TYR A 17 -0.81 -20.31 2.73
C TYR A 17 -0.87 -20.85 1.28
N SER A 18 -1.56 -21.97 1.08
CA SER A 18 -1.67 -22.63 -0.22
C SER A 18 -2.38 -21.75 -1.28
N THR A 19 -1.84 -21.72 -2.48
CA THR A 19 -2.47 -21.07 -3.65
C THR A 19 -3.72 -21.79 -4.15
N ALA A 20 -3.99 -23.03 -3.69
CA ALA A 20 -5.22 -23.75 -3.99
C ALA A 20 -6.45 -23.18 -3.27
N SER A 21 -6.24 -22.35 -2.23
CA SER A 21 -7.31 -21.68 -1.49
C SER A 21 -7.26 -20.17 -1.80
N ARG A 22 -8.14 -19.71 -2.67
CA ARG A 22 -8.19 -18.32 -3.15
C ARG A 22 -9.18 -17.49 -2.35
N VAL A 23 -9.12 -17.62 -1.02
CA VAL A 23 -9.92 -16.79 -0.12
C VAL A 23 -9.05 -16.08 0.89
N TRP A 24 -9.37 -14.82 1.12
CA TRP A 24 -8.83 -13.98 2.20
C TRP A 24 -9.97 -13.44 3.01
N TYR A 25 -9.73 -13.11 4.26
CA TYR A 25 -10.77 -12.59 5.14
C TYR A 25 -10.20 -11.60 6.15
N THR A 26 -11.07 -10.74 6.63
CA THR A 26 -10.77 -9.77 7.68
C THR A 26 -11.66 -10.01 8.90
N VAL A 27 -11.25 -9.49 10.05
CA VAL A 27 -12.04 -9.50 11.30
C VAL A 27 -12.07 -8.10 11.88
N ALA A 28 -13.24 -7.66 12.31
CA ALA A 28 -13.40 -6.40 13.03
C ALA A 28 -14.58 -6.49 14.00
N ALA A 29 -14.45 -5.91 15.19
CA ALA A 29 -15.46 -5.98 16.26
C ALA A 29 -15.88 -7.43 16.60
N GLY A 30 -14.91 -8.34 16.57
CA GLY A 30 -15.10 -9.74 16.90
C GLY A 30 -15.93 -10.56 15.91
N ILE A 31 -16.24 -10.05 14.72
CA ILE A 31 -16.97 -10.77 13.67
C ILE A 31 -16.15 -10.91 12.39
N LEU A 32 -16.48 -11.91 11.56
CA LEU A 32 -15.93 -12.03 10.22
C LEU A 32 -16.45 -10.86 9.40
N THR A 33 -15.52 -10.11 8.78
CA THR A 33 -15.83 -9.01 7.90
C THR A 33 -15.46 -9.37 6.45
N GLU A 34 -14.95 -8.45 5.65
CA GLU A 34 -14.78 -8.71 4.23
C GLU A 34 -14.11 -10.07 3.95
N VAL A 35 -14.69 -10.82 3.02
CA VAL A 35 -14.12 -12.04 2.45
C VAL A 35 -13.88 -11.79 0.97
N PHE A 36 -12.66 -12.04 0.51
CA PHE A 36 -12.22 -11.81 -0.86
C PHE A 36 -12.15 -13.14 -1.63
N TYR A 37 -12.57 -13.12 -2.90
CA TYR A 37 -12.55 -14.24 -3.84
C TYR A 37 -12.82 -13.75 -5.27
N PRO A 38 -12.27 -14.33 -6.34
CA PRO A 38 -11.20 -15.34 -6.38
C PRO A 38 -9.81 -14.72 -6.28
N THR A 39 -9.76 -13.41 -6.16
CA THR A 39 -8.55 -12.59 -6.11
C THR A 39 -8.61 -11.66 -4.90
N ILE A 40 -7.44 -11.23 -4.45
CA ILE A 40 -7.29 -10.43 -3.22
C ILE A 40 -7.90 -9.02 -3.34
N ASP A 41 -8.09 -8.53 -4.55
CA ASP A 41 -8.67 -7.22 -4.85
C ASP A 41 -10.20 -7.21 -4.92
N THR A 42 -10.86 -8.38 -4.78
CA THR A 42 -12.30 -8.52 -5.02
C THR A 42 -13.06 -9.00 -3.76
N PRO A 43 -13.45 -8.08 -2.85
CA PRO A 43 -14.30 -8.43 -1.70
C PRO A 43 -15.68 -8.86 -2.15
N GLN A 44 -16.19 -9.95 -1.55
CA GLN A 44 -17.47 -10.62 -1.89
C GLN A 44 -18.48 -10.62 -0.75
N VAL A 45 -18.04 -10.34 0.47
CA VAL A 45 -18.88 -10.35 1.66
C VAL A 45 -18.60 -9.09 2.46
N ARG A 46 -19.64 -8.45 2.97
CA ARG A 46 -19.50 -7.35 3.91
C ARG A 46 -19.19 -7.84 5.31
N ASP A 47 -20.07 -8.73 5.86
CA ASP A 47 -19.87 -9.36 7.16
C ASP A 47 -20.66 -10.67 7.30
N LEU A 48 -20.23 -11.47 8.26
CA LEU A 48 -20.94 -12.59 8.82
C LEU A 48 -20.86 -12.54 10.35
N GLN A 49 -22.00 -12.60 11.01
CA GLN A 49 -22.12 -12.54 12.46
C GLN A 49 -23.20 -13.49 12.98
N PHE A 50 -23.20 -13.70 14.30
CA PHE A 50 -24.27 -14.44 14.96
C PHE A 50 -25.27 -13.49 15.61
N LEU A 51 -26.54 -13.94 15.60
CA LEU A 51 -27.63 -13.29 16.32
C LEU A 51 -28.15 -14.29 17.35
N VAL A 52 -28.39 -13.82 18.58
CA VAL A 52 -28.81 -14.66 19.70
C VAL A 52 -30.10 -14.10 20.33
N THR A 53 -31.04 -15.00 20.61
CA THR A 53 -32.32 -14.63 21.26
C THR A 53 -32.83 -15.81 22.07
N ASP A 54 -33.78 -15.57 22.99
CA ASP A 54 -34.57 -16.61 23.66
C ASP A 54 -35.94 -16.81 23.00
N GLY A 55 -36.21 -16.08 21.94
CA GLY A 55 -37.49 -16.08 21.24
C GLY A 55 -38.61 -15.29 21.94
N LYS A 56 -38.30 -14.53 23.01
CA LYS A 56 -39.29 -13.89 23.88
C LYS A 56 -38.89 -12.49 24.36
N THR A 57 -37.74 -12.40 25.06
CA THR A 57 -37.41 -11.26 25.92
C THR A 57 -36.27 -10.42 25.39
N PHE A 58 -35.27 -11.00 24.71
CA PHE A 58 -34.08 -10.29 24.24
C PHE A 58 -33.70 -10.66 22.80
N PHE A 59 -32.94 -9.77 22.20
CA PHE A 59 -32.27 -9.95 20.93
C PHE A 59 -30.85 -9.34 21.03
N HIS A 60 -29.84 -10.12 20.74
CA HIS A 60 -28.47 -9.69 20.67
C HIS A 60 -27.90 -9.83 19.24
N ASP A 61 -27.30 -8.78 18.80
CA ASP A 61 -26.40 -8.71 17.65
C ASP A 61 -24.97 -8.87 18.19
N GLU A 62 -24.23 -9.86 17.72
CA GLU A 62 -22.92 -10.20 18.22
C GLU A 62 -21.97 -9.00 18.28
N ARG A 63 -21.97 -8.20 17.24
CA ARG A 63 -21.11 -7.01 17.10
C ARG A 63 -21.39 -5.93 18.15
N ARG A 64 -22.67 -5.75 18.53
CA ARG A 64 -23.11 -4.63 19.40
C ARG A 64 -23.28 -5.03 20.85
N ASN A 65 -23.61 -6.29 21.12
CA ASN A 65 -24.03 -6.74 22.43
C ASN A 65 -23.02 -7.65 23.13
N THR A 66 -21.81 -7.84 22.53
CA THR A 66 -20.76 -8.62 23.15
C THR A 66 -19.46 -7.83 23.26
N ARG A 67 -18.58 -8.25 24.18
CA ARG A 67 -17.19 -7.86 24.20
C ARG A 67 -16.38 -8.95 23.51
N SER A 68 -15.53 -8.57 22.58
CA SER A 68 -14.68 -9.51 21.83
C SER A 68 -13.23 -9.44 22.27
N SER A 69 -12.54 -10.59 22.19
CA SER A 69 -11.09 -10.70 22.16
C SER A 69 -10.70 -11.60 20.99
N ILE A 70 -9.53 -11.33 20.42
CA ILE A 70 -8.99 -12.05 19.27
C ILE A 70 -7.56 -12.45 19.57
N ASP A 71 -7.27 -13.74 19.44
CA ASP A 71 -5.96 -14.33 19.60
C ASP A 71 -5.60 -15.12 18.33
N CYS A 72 -4.29 -15.25 18.05
CA CYS A 72 -3.84 -16.19 17.01
C CYS A 72 -3.93 -17.62 17.51
N ILE A 73 -4.29 -18.56 16.63
CA ILE A 73 -4.32 -20.00 16.95
C ILE A 73 -2.93 -20.58 17.25
N ASP A 74 -1.88 -19.93 16.77
CA ASP A 74 -0.47 -20.19 17.05
C ASP A 74 0.39 -18.98 16.65
N ASP A 75 1.71 -19.05 16.88
CA ASP A 75 2.64 -17.96 16.61
C ASP A 75 2.86 -17.72 15.09
N ALA A 76 2.73 -18.76 14.26
CA ALA A 76 3.15 -18.79 12.87
C ALA A 76 2.04 -18.58 11.84
N SER A 77 0.78 -18.84 12.18
CA SER A 77 -0.31 -18.85 11.21
C SER A 77 -1.23 -17.63 11.31
N LEU A 78 -1.92 -17.33 10.21
CA LEU A 78 -2.94 -16.27 10.14
C LEU A 78 -4.35 -16.84 10.28
N GLY A 79 -4.54 -17.68 11.28
CA GLY A 79 -5.82 -18.19 11.78
C GLY A 79 -6.08 -17.66 13.20
N PHE A 80 -7.35 -17.53 13.59
CA PHE A 80 -7.72 -16.78 14.78
C PHE A 80 -8.71 -17.50 15.67
N GLU A 81 -8.53 -17.34 16.98
CA GLU A 81 -9.53 -17.62 18.00
C GLU A 81 -10.21 -16.32 18.39
N ILE A 82 -11.54 -16.28 18.26
CA ILE A 82 -12.35 -15.12 18.56
C ILE A 82 -13.31 -15.49 19.67
N THR A 83 -13.28 -14.76 20.78
CA THR A 83 -14.20 -14.95 21.90
C THR A 83 -15.10 -13.73 22.03
N ASN A 84 -16.40 -13.95 21.96
CA ASN A 84 -17.43 -12.92 22.18
C ASN A 84 -18.22 -13.24 23.44
N VAL A 85 -18.20 -12.34 24.43
CA VAL A 85 -18.86 -12.53 25.73
C VAL A 85 -20.00 -11.55 25.89
N ALA A 86 -21.21 -12.06 26.13
CA ALA A 86 -22.39 -11.28 26.51
C ALA A 86 -22.61 -11.32 28.03
N SER A 87 -23.15 -10.25 28.60
CA SER A 87 -23.31 -10.13 30.05
C SER A 87 -24.72 -10.44 30.55
N ALA A 88 -25.77 -10.15 29.77
CA ALA A 88 -27.16 -10.32 30.19
C ALA A 88 -28.06 -10.64 28.98
N PRO A 89 -28.44 -11.92 28.74
CA PRO A 89 -28.01 -13.07 29.50
C PRO A 89 -26.54 -13.40 29.28
N SER A 90 -25.93 -14.10 30.24
CA SER A 90 -24.52 -14.50 30.16
C SER A 90 -24.35 -15.71 29.23
N TYR A 91 -23.63 -15.47 28.12
CA TYR A 91 -23.18 -16.53 27.23
C TYR A 91 -21.86 -16.13 26.55
N THR A 92 -21.17 -17.13 25.99
CA THR A 92 -19.93 -16.93 25.24
C THR A 92 -20.01 -17.64 23.90
N LEU A 93 -19.62 -16.94 22.83
CA LEU A 93 -19.35 -17.54 21.54
C LEU A 93 -17.83 -17.65 21.36
N ARG A 94 -17.32 -18.88 21.24
CA ARG A 94 -15.92 -19.15 20.88
C ARG A 94 -15.86 -19.60 19.44
N LYS A 95 -15.01 -18.96 18.66
CA LYS A 95 -14.87 -19.20 17.22
C LYS A 95 -13.42 -19.44 16.87
N THR A 96 -13.14 -20.50 16.10
CA THR A 96 -11.85 -20.70 15.45
C THR A 96 -12.04 -20.49 13.96
N LEU A 97 -11.34 -19.49 13.39
CA LEU A 97 -11.52 -19.01 12.01
C LEU A 97 -10.27 -19.29 11.20
N ILE A 98 -10.43 -19.99 10.05
CA ILE A 98 -9.37 -20.27 9.07
C ILE A 98 -9.90 -20.20 7.63
N GLY A 99 -9.03 -19.91 6.66
CA GLY A 99 -9.27 -20.31 5.27
C GLY A 99 -9.04 -21.82 5.14
N HIS A 100 -9.93 -22.54 4.44
CA HIS A 100 -9.67 -23.96 4.19
C HIS A 100 -8.36 -24.12 3.41
N PRO A 101 -7.43 -25.00 3.79
CA PRO A 101 -6.09 -25.07 3.18
C PRO A 101 -6.09 -25.22 1.65
N HIS A 102 -7.03 -25.99 1.09
CA HIS A 102 -7.02 -26.35 -0.33
C HIS A 102 -8.36 -26.16 -1.06
N GLN A 103 -9.27 -25.39 -0.49
CA GLN A 103 -10.57 -25.09 -1.12
C GLN A 103 -10.87 -23.60 -0.98
N ASP A 104 -11.61 -23.06 -1.92
CA ASP A 104 -12.09 -21.68 -1.91
C ASP A 104 -13.23 -21.51 -0.87
N CYS A 105 -12.90 -21.71 0.40
CA CYS A 105 -13.86 -21.73 1.51
C CYS A 105 -13.27 -21.14 2.79
N VAL A 106 -14.04 -20.29 3.47
CA VAL A 106 -13.75 -19.87 4.85
C VAL A 106 -14.47 -20.81 5.80
N LEU A 107 -13.78 -21.31 6.82
CA LEU A 107 -14.31 -22.18 7.85
C LEU A 107 -14.26 -21.50 9.23
N MET A 108 -15.37 -21.54 9.95
CA MET A 108 -15.49 -20.98 11.29
C MET A 108 -16.13 -22.01 12.22
N ARG A 109 -15.29 -22.74 12.99
CA ARG A 109 -15.80 -23.60 14.08
C ARG A 109 -16.28 -22.70 15.21
N THR A 110 -17.52 -22.87 15.61
CA THR A 110 -18.19 -22.06 16.62
C THR A 110 -18.74 -22.91 17.73
N ARG A 111 -18.58 -22.44 18.96
CA ARG A 111 -19.15 -23.08 20.18
C ARG A 111 -19.89 -22.01 20.97
N LEU A 112 -21.17 -22.29 21.27
CA LEU A 112 -21.98 -21.49 22.18
C LEU A 112 -21.92 -22.10 23.59
N GLU A 113 -21.45 -21.33 24.56
CA GLU A 113 -21.30 -21.74 25.95
C GLU A 113 -22.19 -20.84 26.82
N ALA A 114 -22.96 -21.48 27.71
CA ALA A 114 -23.77 -20.81 28.76
C ALA A 114 -24.08 -21.82 29.86
N GLU A 115 -24.59 -21.36 30.99
CA GLU A 115 -25.18 -22.25 31.99
C GLU A 115 -26.29 -23.12 31.37
N PRO A 116 -26.42 -24.39 31.69
CA PRO A 116 -27.38 -25.34 31.06
C PRO A 116 -28.83 -24.80 30.99
N SER A 117 -29.29 -24.13 32.04
CA SER A 117 -30.62 -23.50 32.09
C SER A 117 -30.78 -22.36 31.07
N VAL A 118 -29.73 -21.56 30.85
CA VAL A 118 -29.70 -20.51 29.88
C VAL A 118 -29.55 -21.08 28.46
N LEU A 119 -28.61 -21.99 28.27
CA LEU A 119 -28.32 -22.61 26.97
C LEU A 119 -29.55 -23.29 26.36
N SER A 120 -30.39 -23.93 27.16
CA SER A 120 -31.60 -24.61 26.68
C SER A 120 -32.66 -23.66 26.11
N GLU A 121 -32.63 -22.37 26.47
CA GLU A 121 -33.57 -21.37 26.00
C GLU A 121 -33.00 -20.56 24.80
N LEU A 122 -31.67 -20.62 24.54
CA LEU A 122 -31.05 -19.83 23.50
C LEU A 122 -31.32 -20.39 22.09
N GLN A 123 -31.61 -19.48 21.19
CA GLN A 123 -31.69 -19.69 19.73
C GLN A 123 -30.55 -18.94 19.07
N LEU A 124 -29.82 -19.61 18.19
CA LEU A 124 -28.67 -19.07 17.50
C LEU A 124 -28.92 -18.99 16.01
N TYR A 125 -28.59 -17.86 15.42
CA TYR A 125 -28.74 -17.59 14.00
C TYR A 125 -27.43 -17.09 13.43
N VAL A 126 -27.08 -17.51 12.22
CA VAL A 126 -26.03 -16.88 11.41
C VAL A 126 -26.66 -15.91 10.44
N LEU A 127 -26.12 -14.69 10.36
CA LEU A 127 -26.46 -13.64 9.40
C LEU A 127 -25.26 -13.37 8.53
N CYS A 128 -25.42 -13.35 7.21
CA CYS A 128 -24.38 -12.97 6.25
C CYS A 128 -24.91 -11.94 5.25
N ALA A 129 -24.14 -10.89 5.02
CA ALA A 129 -24.43 -9.85 4.02
C ALA A 129 -23.50 -10.00 2.82
N PRO A 130 -23.93 -10.64 1.70
CA PRO A 130 -23.15 -10.70 0.49
C PRO A 130 -23.04 -9.31 -0.14
N HIS A 131 -21.84 -8.97 -0.60
CA HIS A 131 -21.49 -7.81 -1.39
C HIS A 131 -20.70 -8.27 -2.62
N LEU A 132 -21.27 -9.22 -3.36
CA LEU A 132 -20.62 -9.88 -4.47
C LEU A 132 -20.24 -8.88 -5.57
N GLU A 133 -19.10 -9.15 -6.21
CA GLU A 133 -18.53 -8.27 -7.26
C GLU A 133 -18.43 -6.81 -6.80
N ILE A 134 -17.83 -6.64 -5.62
CA ILE A 134 -17.52 -5.33 -5.00
C ILE A 134 -18.75 -4.41 -4.87
N GLY A 135 -19.88 -4.96 -4.40
CA GLY A 135 -21.05 -4.09 -4.20
C GLY A 135 -22.22 -4.76 -3.52
N GLY A 136 -22.90 -3.98 -2.69
CA GLY A 136 -24.09 -4.42 -1.96
C GLY A 136 -25.37 -4.43 -2.80
N TRP A 137 -25.48 -3.62 -3.84
CA TRP A 137 -26.60 -3.67 -4.77
C TRP A 137 -26.44 -4.78 -5.83
N GLY A 138 -27.55 -5.24 -6.39
CA GLY A 138 -27.57 -6.24 -7.46
C GLY A 138 -27.34 -7.68 -6.99
N ASN A 139 -27.25 -7.94 -5.69
CA ASN A 139 -27.09 -9.30 -5.17
C ASN A 139 -28.42 -10.05 -5.21
N SER A 140 -28.35 -11.36 -5.42
CA SER A 140 -29.48 -12.28 -5.36
C SER A 140 -29.15 -13.44 -4.44
N ALA A 141 -30.15 -14.00 -3.74
CA ALA A 141 -29.97 -15.18 -2.89
C ALA A 141 -31.19 -16.07 -2.89
N GLU A 142 -30.96 -17.37 -2.67
CA GLU A 142 -31.97 -18.42 -2.61
C GLU A 142 -31.67 -19.40 -1.48
N VAL A 143 -32.74 -19.83 -0.80
CA VAL A 143 -32.72 -21.01 0.06
C VAL A 143 -32.69 -22.25 -0.85
N PHE A 144 -31.69 -23.09 -0.70
CA PHE A 144 -31.47 -24.24 -1.55
C PHE A 144 -31.36 -25.54 -0.76
N ASP A 145 -32.19 -26.51 -1.15
CA ASP A 145 -32.21 -27.85 -0.53
C ASP A 145 -31.56 -28.85 -1.47
N THR A 146 -30.56 -29.56 -0.98
CA THR A 146 -29.90 -30.66 -1.67
C THR A 146 -30.06 -31.96 -0.90
N LYS A 147 -29.75 -33.10 -1.52
CA LYS A 147 -29.66 -34.39 -0.79
C LYS A 147 -28.50 -34.41 0.21
N ALA A 148 -27.51 -33.52 0.02
CA ALA A 148 -26.37 -33.38 0.93
C ALA A 148 -26.67 -32.49 2.15
N GLY A 149 -27.66 -31.59 2.07
CA GLY A 149 -28.02 -30.70 3.16
C GLY A 149 -28.77 -29.45 2.74
N ARG A 150 -29.17 -28.67 3.74
CA ARG A 150 -29.89 -27.40 3.62
C ARG A 150 -28.90 -26.25 3.65
N ILE A 151 -28.87 -25.43 2.63
CA ILE A 151 -27.93 -24.30 2.49
C ILE A 151 -28.63 -23.04 2.00
N ILE A 152 -27.93 -21.93 2.01
CA ILE A 152 -28.32 -20.68 1.33
C ILE A 152 -27.27 -20.37 0.31
N VAL A 153 -27.67 -19.99 -0.91
CA VAL A 153 -26.77 -19.56 -1.97
C VAL A 153 -27.02 -18.08 -2.27
N ALA A 154 -25.96 -17.32 -2.50
CA ALA A 154 -26.03 -15.96 -3.01
C ALA A 154 -25.24 -15.87 -4.32
N PHE A 155 -25.65 -14.98 -5.23
CA PHE A 155 -25.02 -14.84 -6.53
C PHE A 155 -25.20 -13.44 -7.14
N LYS A 156 -24.20 -13.04 -7.92
CA LYS A 156 -24.19 -11.85 -8.77
C LYS A 156 -23.23 -12.09 -9.92
N GLY A 157 -23.63 -11.78 -11.15
CA GLY A 157 -22.79 -12.02 -12.31
C GLY A 157 -22.27 -13.47 -12.39
N SER A 158 -20.97 -13.64 -12.41
CA SER A 158 -20.29 -14.94 -12.42
C SER A 158 -19.89 -15.45 -11.04
N THR A 159 -20.17 -14.73 -9.96
CA THR A 159 -19.74 -15.10 -8.60
C THR A 159 -20.87 -15.74 -7.82
N TRP A 160 -20.59 -16.91 -7.24
CA TRP A 160 -21.51 -17.67 -6.39
C TRP A 160 -20.89 -17.92 -5.02
N MET A 161 -21.69 -17.73 -3.99
CA MET A 161 -21.37 -18.02 -2.60
C MET A 161 -22.39 -19.02 -2.03
N ALA A 162 -21.94 -20.02 -1.30
CA ALA A 162 -22.78 -20.97 -0.58
C ALA A 162 -22.49 -20.89 0.92
N LEU A 163 -23.54 -20.65 1.73
CA LEU A 163 -23.49 -20.64 3.19
C LEU A 163 -24.12 -21.92 3.73
N GLY A 164 -23.39 -22.64 4.55
CA GLY A 164 -23.87 -23.85 5.22
C GLY A 164 -23.14 -24.13 6.52
N THR A 165 -23.59 -25.17 7.23
CA THR A 165 -23.05 -25.52 8.54
C THR A 165 -23.16 -27.03 8.77
N THR A 166 -22.30 -27.60 9.64
CA THR A 166 -22.36 -29.01 10.05
C THR A 166 -23.58 -29.31 10.91
N ALA A 167 -24.13 -28.32 11.64
CA ALA A 167 -25.43 -28.40 12.27
C ALA A 167 -26.50 -27.93 11.28
N PRO A 168 -27.60 -28.67 11.03
CA PRO A 168 -28.57 -28.28 10.00
C PRO A 168 -29.29 -27.00 10.36
N PHE A 169 -29.70 -26.23 9.33
CA PHE A 169 -30.57 -25.09 9.51
C PHE A 169 -32.02 -25.54 9.80
N LEU A 170 -32.60 -25.02 10.89
CA LEU A 170 -34.03 -25.20 11.22
C LEU A 170 -34.88 -24.29 10.34
N ARG A 171 -34.54 -23.00 10.28
CA ARG A 171 -35.21 -21.95 9.50
C ARG A 171 -34.19 -21.20 8.66
N ARG A 172 -34.60 -20.68 7.52
CA ARG A 172 -33.76 -19.89 6.62
C ARG A 172 -34.56 -18.79 5.96
N SER A 173 -33.93 -17.65 5.73
CA SER A 173 -34.55 -16.51 5.06
C SER A 173 -33.54 -15.74 4.21
N CYS A 174 -34.00 -15.25 3.06
CA CYS A 174 -33.29 -14.29 2.21
C CYS A 174 -34.08 -13.01 2.18
N GLY A 175 -33.58 -11.90 2.75
CA GLY A 175 -34.32 -10.64 2.84
C GLY A 175 -33.47 -9.44 2.42
N TYR A 176 -34.15 -8.30 2.27
CA TYR A 176 -33.51 -7.02 1.96
C TYR A 176 -33.11 -6.29 3.23
N VAL A 177 -31.87 -5.81 3.27
CA VAL A 177 -31.26 -5.17 4.46
C VAL A 177 -32.12 -4.01 4.96
N ALA A 178 -32.43 -4.02 6.27
CA ALA A 178 -33.26 -3.03 6.98
C ALA A 178 -34.69 -2.88 6.43
N VAL A 179 -35.18 -3.90 5.73
CA VAL A 179 -36.60 -3.94 5.26
C VAL A 179 -37.26 -5.21 5.77
N ASN A 180 -36.73 -6.39 5.41
CA ASN A 180 -37.30 -7.67 5.77
C ASN A 180 -36.24 -8.78 5.89
N ASP A 181 -35.02 -8.39 6.19
CA ASP A 181 -33.94 -9.32 6.49
C ASP A 181 -34.12 -9.97 7.88
N GLY A 182 -33.34 -11.01 8.14
CA GLY A 182 -33.44 -11.73 9.39
C GLY A 182 -32.99 -10.92 10.62
N TRP A 183 -32.16 -9.88 10.45
CA TRP A 183 -31.84 -8.97 11.56
C TRP A 183 -33.06 -8.15 11.97
N THR A 184 -33.78 -7.61 11.00
CA THR A 184 -35.01 -6.82 11.22
C THR A 184 -36.09 -7.71 11.86
N ASP A 185 -36.33 -8.91 11.33
CA ASP A 185 -37.28 -9.86 11.87
C ASP A 185 -36.97 -10.25 13.32
N LEU A 186 -35.74 -10.61 13.61
CA LEU A 186 -35.32 -11.01 14.97
C LEU A 186 -35.33 -9.83 15.95
N HIS A 187 -35.01 -8.63 15.49
CA HIS A 187 -35.11 -7.41 16.29
C HIS A 187 -36.58 -7.15 16.71
N ASP A 188 -37.50 -7.30 15.78
CA ASP A 188 -38.92 -6.96 16.01
C ASP A 188 -39.68 -8.12 16.69
N ASN A 189 -39.47 -9.36 16.22
CA ASN A 189 -40.27 -10.53 16.62
C ASN A 189 -39.56 -11.48 17.58
N ARG A 190 -38.25 -11.32 17.84
CA ARG A 190 -37.40 -12.23 18.64
C ARG A 190 -37.25 -13.63 18.04
N ARG A 191 -37.85 -13.90 16.90
CA ARG A 191 -37.82 -15.18 16.18
C ARG A 191 -37.75 -14.93 14.69
N LEU A 192 -37.19 -15.90 13.92
CA LEU A 192 -37.20 -15.83 12.47
C LEU A 192 -38.57 -16.31 11.95
N ASP A 193 -39.55 -15.42 11.94
CA ASP A 193 -40.91 -15.68 11.48
C ASP A 193 -41.04 -15.45 9.97
N TRP A 194 -40.24 -14.52 9.40
CA TRP A 194 -40.23 -14.22 7.98
C TRP A 194 -39.25 -15.17 7.26
N GLN A 195 -39.77 -16.21 6.60
CA GLN A 195 -38.98 -17.20 5.92
C GLN A 195 -39.08 -17.06 4.40
N TYR A 196 -38.48 -16.03 3.88
CA TYR A 196 -38.41 -15.80 2.42
C TYR A 196 -37.43 -16.76 1.75
N ARG A 197 -37.93 -17.47 0.70
CA ARG A 197 -37.11 -18.45 -0.03
C ARG A 197 -36.09 -17.82 -0.96
N ALA A 198 -36.31 -16.57 -1.38
CA ALA A 198 -35.41 -15.84 -2.28
C ALA A 198 -35.54 -14.32 -2.10
N ALA A 199 -34.48 -13.63 -2.46
CA ALA A 199 -34.43 -12.18 -2.69
C ALA A 199 -33.55 -11.94 -3.92
N TYR A 200 -33.96 -11.05 -4.81
CA TYR A 200 -33.28 -10.82 -6.08
C TYR A 200 -32.95 -9.35 -6.27
N ASP A 201 -31.80 -9.09 -6.92
CA ASP A 201 -31.37 -7.78 -7.40
C ASP A 201 -31.45 -6.67 -6.33
N GLY A 202 -30.77 -6.87 -5.19
CA GLY A 202 -30.85 -5.91 -4.10
C GLY A 202 -29.69 -5.94 -3.13
N ASN A 203 -29.77 -5.04 -2.13
CA ASN A 203 -28.93 -5.10 -0.95
C ASN A 203 -29.55 -6.12 0.01
N ILE A 204 -29.00 -7.32 0.04
CA ILE A 204 -29.61 -8.48 0.72
C ILE A 204 -28.79 -8.95 1.92
N ALA A 205 -29.47 -9.62 2.85
CA ALA A 205 -28.84 -10.41 3.89
C ALA A 205 -29.52 -11.78 3.97
N VAL A 206 -28.74 -12.81 4.21
CA VAL A 206 -29.21 -14.19 4.34
C VAL A 206 -29.05 -14.67 5.78
N THR A 207 -30.06 -15.38 6.29
CA THR A 207 -30.13 -15.79 7.71
C THR A 207 -30.49 -17.23 7.83
N GLY A 208 -29.80 -17.95 8.73
CA GLY A 208 -30.10 -19.34 9.04
C GLY A 208 -30.12 -19.60 10.54
N GLN A 209 -31.21 -20.21 11.06
CA GLN A 209 -31.29 -20.70 12.43
C GLN A 209 -30.56 -22.02 12.57
N ILE A 210 -29.62 -22.10 13.49
CA ILE A 210 -28.78 -23.29 13.72
C ILE A 210 -29.45 -24.26 14.68
N ASP A 211 -29.49 -25.54 14.33
CA ASP A 211 -29.99 -26.58 15.18
C ASP A 211 -28.98 -26.94 16.28
N LEU A 212 -29.26 -26.51 17.51
CA LEU A 212 -28.43 -26.81 18.69
C LEU A 212 -28.86 -28.10 19.42
N SER A 213 -29.86 -28.83 18.93
CA SER A 213 -30.38 -30.06 19.61
C SER A 213 -29.36 -31.18 19.70
N ARG A 214 -28.33 -31.16 18.82
CA ARG A 214 -27.26 -32.15 18.79
C ARG A 214 -25.95 -31.71 19.45
N GLY A 215 -25.95 -30.51 20.01
CA GLY A 215 -24.79 -29.90 20.67
C GLY A 215 -24.63 -28.41 20.27
N SER A 216 -23.84 -27.71 21.07
CA SER A 216 -23.60 -26.29 20.89
C SER A 216 -22.34 -25.96 20.09
N GLU A 217 -21.63 -26.99 19.55
CA GLU A 217 -20.45 -26.83 18.68
C GLU A 217 -20.76 -27.29 17.25
N PHE A 218 -20.38 -26.47 16.30
CA PHE A 218 -20.58 -26.69 14.86
C PHE A 218 -19.56 -25.88 14.04
N THR A 219 -19.47 -26.17 12.74
CA THR A 219 -18.65 -25.40 11.80
C THR A 219 -19.56 -24.72 10.78
N VAL A 220 -19.40 -23.42 10.60
CA VAL A 220 -19.97 -22.63 9.48
C VAL A 220 -18.96 -22.61 8.36
N GLY A 221 -19.43 -22.77 7.13
CA GLY A 221 -18.61 -22.63 5.91
C GLY A 221 -19.21 -21.58 4.96
N LEU A 222 -18.32 -20.79 4.35
CA LEU A 222 -18.60 -19.93 3.20
C LEU A 222 -17.78 -20.46 2.01
N GLY A 223 -18.40 -21.20 1.11
CA GLY A 223 -17.78 -21.73 -0.09
C GLY A 223 -18.06 -20.85 -1.30
N PHE A 224 -17.06 -20.63 -2.14
CA PHE A 224 -17.14 -19.81 -3.34
C PHE A 224 -16.95 -20.63 -4.61
N GLY A 225 -17.43 -20.09 -5.73
CA GLY A 225 -17.25 -20.65 -7.07
C GLY A 225 -17.77 -19.72 -8.16
N ASP A 226 -17.38 -20.00 -9.40
CA ASP A 226 -17.84 -19.33 -10.61
C ASP A 226 -19.21 -19.86 -11.13
N THR A 227 -19.70 -20.91 -10.49
CA THR A 227 -21.02 -21.49 -10.71
C THR A 227 -21.66 -21.90 -9.41
N ARG A 228 -22.99 -21.98 -9.38
CA ARG A 228 -23.74 -22.50 -8.22
C ARG A 228 -23.22 -23.87 -7.80
N HIS A 229 -23.01 -24.75 -8.78
CA HIS A 229 -22.57 -26.12 -8.52
C HIS A 229 -21.19 -26.16 -7.83
N ARG A 230 -20.25 -25.33 -8.32
CA ARG A 230 -18.91 -25.24 -7.74
C ARG A 230 -18.93 -24.71 -6.32
N ALA A 231 -19.63 -23.59 -6.07
CA ALA A 231 -19.74 -23.04 -4.72
C ALA A 231 -20.32 -24.03 -3.71
N ILE A 232 -21.38 -24.77 -4.10
CA ILE A 232 -22.02 -25.78 -3.25
C ILE A 232 -21.08 -26.98 -3.02
N THR A 233 -20.40 -27.46 -4.05
CA THR A 233 -19.46 -28.58 -3.94
C THR A 233 -18.27 -28.21 -3.06
N THR A 234 -17.69 -27.03 -3.25
CA THR A 234 -16.62 -26.47 -2.42
C THR A 234 -17.04 -26.43 -0.94
N LEU A 235 -18.25 -25.92 -0.67
CA LEU A 235 -18.78 -25.85 0.71
C LEU A 235 -18.89 -27.25 1.35
N PHE A 236 -19.56 -28.20 0.68
CA PHE A 236 -19.76 -29.52 1.28
C PHE A 236 -18.47 -30.31 1.44
N GLN A 237 -17.55 -30.23 0.48
CA GLN A 237 -16.23 -30.87 0.59
C GLN A 237 -15.44 -30.29 1.77
N SER A 238 -15.56 -29.00 2.01
CA SER A 238 -14.91 -28.33 3.14
C SER A 238 -15.53 -28.71 4.48
N LEU A 239 -16.88 -28.83 4.56
CA LEU A 239 -17.58 -29.18 5.80
C LEU A 239 -17.52 -30.65 6.16
N VAL A 240 -17.38 -31.56 5.17
CA VAL A 240 -17.26 -32.99 5.43
C VAL A 240 -15.88 -33.40 5.98
N THR A 241 -14.86 -32.60 5.67
CA THR A 241 -13.53 -32.75 6.24
C THR A 241 -13.57 -32.35 7.71
N PRO A 242 -13.11 -33.19 8.65
CA PRO A 242 -13.06 -32.81 10.06
C PRO A 242 -12.29 -31.49 10.23
N PHE A 243 -12.85 -30.55 10.98
CA PHE A 243 -12.24 -29.23 11.17
C PHE A 243 -10.80 -29.32 11.69
N ASP A 244 -10.53 -30.23 12.64
CA ASP A 244 -9.18 -30.39 13.20
C ASP A 244 -8.16 -30.86 12.15
N ALA A 245 -8.57 -31.65 11.16
CA ALA A 245 -7.69 -32.07 10.09
C ALA A 245 -7.34 -30.86 9.15
N SER A 246 -8.32 -30.00 8.86
CA SER A 246 -8.09 -28.76 8.12
C SER A 246 -7.23 -27.79 8.91
N LEU A 247 -7.48 -27.63 10.21
CA LEU A 247 -6.72 -26.78 11.12
C LEU A 247 -5.25 -27.23 11.24
N GLN A 248 -5.02 -28.53 11.40
CA GLN A 248 -3.66 -29.08 11.46
C GLN A 248 -2.88 -28.78 10.18
N ARG A 249 -3.48 -29.03 9.02
CA ARG A 249 -2.85 -28.75 7.72
C ARG A 249 -2.57 -27.27 7.52
N PHE A 250 -3.52 -26.40 7.87
CA PHE A 250 -3.37 -24.95 7.84
C PHE A 250 -2.16 -24.50 8.67
N ARG A 251 -2.03 -25.00 9.91
CA ARG A 251 -0.89 -24.71 10.80
C ARG A 251 0.43 -25.21 10.22
N GLU A 252 0.46 -26.43 9.70
CA GLU A 252 1.67 -27.02 9.12
C GLU A 252 2.22 -26.24 7.94
N GLU A 253 1.36 -25.76 7.05
CA GLU A 253 1.76 -24.99 5.88
C GLU A 253 2.36 -23.65 6.27
N TRP A 254 1.71 -22.90 7.14
CA TRP A 254 2.25 -21.65 7.69
C TRP A 254 3.56 -21.85 8.46
N SER A 255 3.63 -22.86 9.33
CA SER A 255 4.83 -23.14 10.12
C SER A 255 6.05 -23.49 9.28
N ARG A 256 5.88 -24.16 8.14
CA ARG A 256 6.98 -24.46 7.22
C ARG A 256 7.54 -23.18 6.59
N THR A 257 6.69 -22.19 6.36
CA THR A 257 7.07 -20.91 5.79
C THR A 257 7.75 -20.03 6.83
N SER A 258 7.15 -19.83 7.98
CA SER A 258 7.71 -19.03 9.07
C SER A 258 9.10 -19.47 9.50
N ARG A 259 9.37 -20.79 9.56
CA ARG A 259 10.70 -21.32 9.88
C ARG A 259 11.79 -20.91 8.88
N ARG A 260 11.45 -20.53 7.66
CA ARG A 260 12.43 -20.07 6.66
C ARG A 260 12.92 -18.65 6.96
N PHE A 261 12.09 -17.85 7.62
CA PHE A 261 12.33 -16.44 7.89
C PHE A 261 12.62 -16.15 9.36
N ALA A 262 12.56 -17.20 10.21
CA ALA A 262 12.89 -17.09 11.61
C ALA A 262 14.38 -16.78 11.77
N LEU A 263 14.65 -15.52 12.12
CA LEU A 263 15.85 -15.12 12.84
C LEU A 263 17.22 -15.15 12.13
N ALA A 264 17.39 -14.25 11.19
CA ALA A 264 18.72 -13.62 11.03
C ALA A 264 18.91 -12.44 12.02
N VAL A 265 17.88 -12.06 12.80
CA VAL A 265 17.90 -10.86 13.64
C VAL A 265 17.51 -11.26 15.07
N GLY A 266 18.43 -11.11 16.01
CA GLY A 266 18.16 -11.32 17.44
C GLY A 266 17.09 -10.35 17.93
N ALA A 267 15.85 -10.81 18.12
CA ALA A 267 14.80 -10.02 18.74
C ALA A 267 15.11 -9.83 20.24
N PRO A 268 14.90 -8.62 20.80
CA PRO A 268 15.18 -8.35 22.20
C PRO A 268 14.28 -9.11 23.15
N ASP A 269 13.05 -9.44 22.72
CA ASP A 269 12.08 -10.20 23.50
C ASP A 269 11.12 -11.00 22.59
N ARG A 270 10.27 -11.85 23.20
CA ARG A 270 9.30 -12.67 22.48
C ARG A 270 8.26 -11.84 21.73
N ARG A 271 7.83 -10.69 22.28
CA ARG A 271 6.81 -9.84 21.63
C ARG A 271 7.34 -9.25 20.32
N ALA A 272 8.56 -8.74 20.34
CA ALA A 272 9.25 -8.23 19.15
C ALA A 272 9.44 -9.32 18.10
N ALA A 273 9.85 -10.55 18.52
CA ALA A 273 10.00 -11.69 17.63
C ALA A 273 8.68 -12.05 16.95
N LEU A 274 7.58 -12.14 17.71
CA LEU A 274 6.25 -12.44 17.20
C LEU A 274 5.75 -11.35 16.22
N LEU A 275 5.95 -10.07 16.54
CA LEU A 275 5.54 -8.99 15.64
C LEU A 275 6.31 -9.04 14.32
N TYR A 276 7.62 -9.35 14.37
CA TYR A 276 8.43 -9.51 13.17
C TYR A 276 7.92 -10.67 12.29
N GLU A 277 7.73 -11.85 12.87
CA GLU A 277 7.23 -13.03 12.16
C GLU A 277 5.84 -12.78 11.55
N ARG A 278 4.94 -12.16 12.33
CA ARG A 278 3.61 -11.78 11.84
C ARG A 278 3.66 -10.75 10.72
N SER A 279 4.55 -9.76 10.81
CA SER A 279 4.72 -8.77 9.75
C SER A 279 5.17 -9.43 8.44
N VAL A 280 6.10 -10.39 8.49
CA VAL A 280 6.50 -11.18 7.31
C VAL A 280 5.32 -11.98 6.77
N ASN A 281 4.58 -12.69 7.62
CA ASN A 281 3.43 -13.49 7.20
C ASN A 281 2.28 -12.62 6.66
N LEU A 282 2.08 -11.42 7.20
CA LEU A 282 1.11 -10.46 6.70
C LEU A 282 1.49 -9.98 5.29
N LEU A 283 2.76 -9.65 5.03
CA LEU A 283 3.19 -9.31 3.67
C LEU A 283 2.98 -10.47 2.70
N LEU A 284 3.32 -11.70 3.08
CA LEU A 284 3.04 -12.89 2.25
C LEU A 284 1.54 -13.09 2.00
N ALA A 285 0.69 -12.75 2.97
CA ALA A 285 -0.77 -12.82 2.83
C ALA A 285 -1.35 -11.74 1.90
N HIS A 286 -0.62 -10.66 1.63
CA HIS A 286 -1.02 -9.63 0.66
C HIS A 286 -0.67 -9.99 -0.79
N GLU A 287 0.04 -11.09 -1.03
CA GLU A 287 0.26 -11.62 -2.38
C GLU A 287 -0.99 -12.33 -2.90
N ASP A 288 -1.39 -12.02 -4.14
CA ASP A 288 -2.48 -12.71 -4.82
C ASP A 288 -2.06 -14.14 -5.23
N LYS A 289 -3.03 -15.05 -5.28
CA LYS A 289 -2.81 -16.47 -5.56
C LYS A 289 -3.05 -16.86 -7.02
N SER A 290 -3.74 -16.00 -7.77
CA SER A 290 -3.99 -16.16 -9.21
C SER A 290 -3.00 -15.37 -10.05
N TYR A 291 -2.47 -14.27 -9.50
CA TYR A 291 -1.46 -13.40 -10.09
C TYR A 291 -0.22 -13.33 -9.18
N PRO A 292 0.63 -14.38 -9.18
CA PRO A 292 1.79 -14.43 -8.30
C PRO A 292 2.72 -13.22 -8.50
N GLY A 293 3.07 -12.58 -7.40
CA GLY A 293 3.86 -11.35 -7.39
C GLY A 293 3.02 -10.07 -7.31
N ALA A 294 1.71 -10.11 -7.59
CA ALA A 294 0.82 -8.99 -7.32
C ALA A 294 0.54 -8.89 -5.82
N MET A 295 0.80 -7.75 -5.21
CA MET A 295 0.51 -7.49 -3.80
C MET A 295 -0.25 -6.17 -3.68
N ILE A 296 -1.34 -6.18 -2.90
CA ILE A 296 -2.16 -4.99 -2.65
C ILE A 296 -1.65 -4.19 -1.45
N ALA A 297 -2.01 -2.91 -1.37
CA ALA A 297 -1.58 -2.03 -0.29
C ALA A 297 -2.21 -2.40 1.07
N ALA A 298 -3.49 -2.80 1.11
CA ALA A 298 -4.17 -3.23 2.33
C ALA A 298 -5.40 -4.09 2.05
N LEU A 299 -5.68 -5.05 2.93
CA LEU A 299 -6.93 -5.83 2.97
C LEU A 299 -8.05 -5.08 3.73
N SER A 300 -8.09 -3.76 3.62
CA SER A 300 -9.13 -2.96 4.26
C SER A 300 -9.56 -1.79 3.38
N ILE A 301 -10.77 -1.30 3.62
CA ILE A 301 -11.30 -0.09 2.97
C ILE A 301 -11.19 1.04 3.99
N PRO A 302 -10.31 2.05 3.78
CA PRO A 302 -10.21 3.19 4.67
C PRO A 302 -11.57 3.85 4.88
N TRP A 303 -11.96 4.04 6.14
CA TRP A 303 -13.28 4.56 6.54
C TRP A 303 -14.46 3.84 5.90
N GLY A 304 -14.36 2.54 5.63
CA GLY A 304 -15.36 1.76 4.90
C GLY A 304 -16.79 1.85 5.47
N SER A 305 -16.94 2.08 6.79
CA SER A 305 -18.27 2.29 7.38
C SER A 305 -19.00 3.54 6.87
N SER A 306 -18.30 4.49 6.25
CA SER A 306 -18.87 5.67 5.59
C SER A 306 -18.87 5.55 4.06
N LYS A 307 -18.32 4.48 3.48
CA LYS A 307 -18.21 4.22 2.06
C LYS A 307 -19.21 3.16 1.59
N GLY A 308 -19.73 3.32 0.39
CA GLY A 308 -20.68 2.39 -0.25
C GLY A 308 -20.12 1.77 -1.51
N ASP A 309 -21.02 1.44 -2.45
CA ASP A 309 -20.68 0.81 -3.74
C ASP A 309 -19.89 1.74 -4.68
N GLU A 310 -19.80 3.02 -4.35
CA GLU A 310 -18.94 3.99 -5.05
C GLU A 310 -17.44 3.74 -4.79
N GLU A 311 -17.11 3.05 -3.71
CA GLU A 311 -15.73 2.74 -3.32
C GLU A 311 -15.33 1.36 -3.85
N LEU A 312 -14.91 1.30 -5.11
CA LEU A 312 -14.55 0.04 -5.78
C LEU A 312 -13.14 -0.42 -5.42
N GLY A 313 -12.17 0.50 -5.41
CA GLY A 313 -10.76 0.18 -5.23
C GLY A 313 -10.37 -0.01 -3.77
N GLY A 314 -10.85 0.84 -2.87
CA GLY A 314 -10.34 0.87 -1.50
C GLY A 314 -8.82 0.98 -1.50
N TYR A 315 -8.15 0.08 -0.74
CA TYR A 315 -6.70 -0.15 -0.82
C TYR A 315 -6.38 -1.55 -1.36
N HIS A 316 -7.35 -2.21 -2.03
CA HIS A 316 -7.14 -3.52 -2.68
C HIS A 316 -6.56 -3.38 -4.09
N LEU A 317 -5.68 -2.43 -4.30
CA LEU A 317 -5.01 -2.13 -5.57
C LEU A 317 -3.51 -2.29 -5.39
N VAL A 318 -2.83 -2.41 -6.52
CA VAL A 318 -1.36 -2.41 -6.58
C VAL A 318 -0.89 -0.98 -6.83
N TRP A 319 -0.07 -0.45 -5.93
CA TRP A 319 0.83 0.69 -6.16
C TRP A 319 2.24 0.14 -6.31
N THR A 320 2.94 0.53 -7.37
CA THR A 320 4.29 0.00 -7.64
C THR A 320 5.26 0.30 -6.50
N ARG A 321 5.16 1.47 -5.88
CA ARG A 321 5.94 1.86 -4.69
C ARG A 321 5.70 0.90 -3.53
N ASP A 322 4.45 0.73 -3.10
CA ASP A 322 4.06 -0.14 -1.97
C ASP A 322 4.47 -1.58 -2.21
N LEU A 323 4.25 -2.07 -3.44
CA LEU A 323 4.62 -3.41 -3.88
C LEU A 323 6.14 -3.65 -3.72
N VAL A 324 6.98 -2.70 -4.18
CA VAL A 324 8.43 -2.83 -4.08
C VAL A 324 8.91 -2.66 -2.64
N GLN A 325 8.28 -1.79 -1.84
CA GLN A 325 8.58 -1.68 -0.41
C GLN A 325 8.30 -3.02 0.31
N ALA A 326 7.17 -3.67 0.03
CA ALA A 326 6.84 -4.99 0.56
C ALA A 326 7.82 -6.07 0.07
N ALA A 327 8.15 -6.10 -1.22
CA ALA A 327 9.10 -7.05 -1.80
C ALA A 327 10.50 -6.91 -1.21
N THR A 328 11.01 -5.68 -1.06
CA THR A 328 12.33 -5.44 -0.47
C THR A 328 12.37 -5.76 1.02
N ALA A 329 11.26 -5.61 1.74
CA ALA A 329 11.15 -6.06 3.13
C ALA A 329 11.18 -7.59 3.25
N LEU A 330 10.50 -8.31 2.36
CA LEU A 330 10.60 -9.77 2.29
C LEU A 330 12.03 -10.21 1.94
N LEU A 331 12.71 -9.49 1.05
CA LEU A 331 14.13 -9.74 0.76
C LEU A 331 15.01 -9.49 2.01
N ALA A 332 14.74 -8.44 2.79
CA ALA A 332 15.41 -8.18 4.07
C ALA A 332 15.18 -9.31 5.09
N ALA A 333 14.02 -9.95 5.05
CA ALA A 333 13.68 -11.11 5.86
C ALA A 333 14.30 -12.43 5.33
N GLY A 334 14.95 -12.41 4.15
CA GLY A 334 15.60 -13.58 3.54
C GLY A 334 14.74 -14.34 2.53
N ASP A 335 13.56 -13.84 2.17
CA ASP A 335 12.78 -14.37 1.03
C ASP A 335 13.30 -13.77 -0.28
N VAL A 336 13.68 -14.63 -1.21
CA VAL A 336 14.09 -14.24 -2.55
C VAL A 336 13.04 -14.63 -3.61
N ALA A 337 12.15 -15.56 -3.27
CA ALA A 337 11.21 -16.11 -4.22
C ALA A 337 10.04 -15.17 -4.50
N THR A 338 9.45 -14.58 -3.46
CA THR A 338 8.36 -13.60 -3.61
C THR A 338 8.85 -12.31 -4.28
N PRO A 339 9.98 -11.69 -3.87
CA PRO A 339 10.54 -10.53 -4.57
C PRO A 339 10.83 -10.78 -6.06
N LEU A 340 11.28 -11.98 -6.43
CA LEU A 340 11.47 -12.33 -7.86
C LEU A 340 10.13 -12.39 -8.60
N ARG A 341 9.09 -13.00 -8.01
CA ARG A 341 7.74 -12.99 -8.61
C ARG A 341 7.20 -11.57 -8.79
N VAL A 342 7.43 -10.71 -7.78
CA VAL A 342 7.06 -9.28 -7.87
C VAL A 342 7.78 -8.59 -9.03
N LEU A 343 9.08 -8.81 -9.19
CA LEU A 343 9.82 -8.21 -10.30
C LEU A 343 9.31 -8.69 -11.67
N ILE A 344 9.01 -9.99 -11.80
CA ILE A 344 8.43 -10.55 -13.03
C ILE A 344 7.05 -9.94 -13.29
N TYR A 345 6.21 -9.85 -12.27
CA TYR A 345 4.88 -9.24 -12.37
C TYR A 345 4.96 -7.77 -12.82
N LEU A 346 5.88 -6.99 -12.26
CA LEU A 346 6.14 -5.61 -12.68
C LEU A 346 6.63 -5.53 -14.13
N GLY A 347 7.54 -6.43 -14.54
CA GLY A 347 7.99 -6.49 -15.93
C GLY A 347 6.87 -6.75 -16.94
N VAL A 348 5.83 -7.52 -16.53
CA VAL A 348 4.62 -7.76 -17.35
C VAL A 348 3.66 -6.57 -17.30
N SER A 349 3.61 -5.85 -16.17
CA SER A 349 2.69 -4.72 -15.97
C SER A 349 3.24 -3.39 -16.52
N GLN A 350 4.51 -3.36 -16.91
CA GLN A 350 5.13 -2.15 -17.47
C GLN A 350 4.44 -1.73 -18.77
N ARG A 351 4.15 -0.44 -18.91
CA ARG A 351 3.56 0.14 -20.11
C ARG A 351 4.54 0.10 -21.29
N ALA A 352 4.02 0.14 -22.49
CA ALA A 352 4.84 0.14 -23.73
C ALA A 352 5.81 1.33 -23.82
N ASP A 353 5.50 2.45 -23.14
CA ASP A 353 6.36 3.63 -23.06
C ASP A 353 7.45 3.53 -21.98
N GLY A 354 7.46 2.46 -21.19
CA GLY A 354 8.40 2.20 -20.10
C GLY A 354 7.95 2.67 -18.72
N GLY A 355 6.80 3.35 -18.62
CA GLY A 355 6.21 3.82 -17.37
C GLY A 355 5.33 2.78 -16.68
N PHE A 356 4.73 3.21 -15.56
CA PHE A 356 3.70 2.47 -14.83
C PHE A 356 2.49 3.38 -14.61
N PHE A 357 1.32 2.80 -14.36
CA PHE A 357 0.17 3.56 -13.90
C PHE A 357 0.31 3.86 -12.41
N GLN A 358 -0.33 4.92 -11.93
CA GLN A 358 -0.36 5.31 -10.52
C GLN A 358 -0.78 4.14 -9.63
N ASN A 359 -1.88 3.47 -9.96
CA ASN A 359 -2.30 2.21 -9.37
C ASN A 359 -3.15 1.40 -10.35
N PHE A 360 -3.26 0.12 -10.09
CA PHE A 360 -3.95 -0.80 -10.98
C PHE A 360 -4.49 -2.02 -10.23
N TRP A 361 -5.52 -2.65 -10.81
CA TRP A 361 -6.00 -3.95 -10.38
C TRP A 361 -4.92 -5.00 -10.57
N ILE A 362 -5.02 -6.10 -9.84
CA ILE A 362 -4.00 -7.16 -9.92
C ILE A 362 -3.85 -7.78 -11.31
N ASP A 363 -4.82 -7.62 -12.20
CA ASP A 363 -4.75 -8.04 -13.60
C ASP A 363 -4.04 -7.01 -14.53
N GLY A 364 -3.51 -5.93 -13.97
CA GLY A 364 -2.79 -4.88 -14.68
C GLY A 364 -3.67 -3.77 -15.26
N ARG A 365 -5.01 -3.85 -15.16
CA ARG A 365 -5.88 -2.76 -15.62
C ARG A 365 -5.74 -1.53 -14.73
N PRO A 366 -5.51 -0.33 -15.28
CA PRO A 366 -5.39 0.87 -14.47
C PRO A 366 -6.69 1.17 -13.71
N TYR A 367 -6.56 1.59 -12.45
CA TYR A 367 -7.64 2.20 -11.69
C TYR A 367 -7.54 3.73 -11.80
N TRP A 368 -6.38 4.29 -11.50
CA TRP A 368 -6.03 5.67 -11.82
C TRP A 368 -4.86 5.70 -12.81
N SER A 369 -4.97 6.56 -13.81
CA SER A 369 -3.99 6.67 -14.90
C SER A 369 -2.91 7.72 -14.66
N GLY A 370 -2.84 8.32 -13.46
CA GLY A 370 -1.77 9.24 -13.07
C GLY A 370 -0.38 8.60 -13.20
N VAL A 371 0.65 9.43 -13.18
CA VAL A 371 2.05 9.00 -13.26
C VAL A 371 2.82 9.57 -12.09
N GLN A 372 3.56 8.70 -11.42
CA GLN A 372 4.52 9.02 -10.37
C GLN A 372 5.89 8.53 -10.81
N LEU A 373 6.88 9.43 -10.89
CA LEU A 373 8.20 9.02 -11.40
C LEU A 373 8.98 8.12 -10.42
N ASP A 374 8.67 8.20 -9.12
CA ASP A 374 9.23 7.27 -8.13
C ASP A 374 8.80 5.83 -8.39
N GLU A 375 7.56 5.59 -8.81
CA GLU A 375 7.06 4.27 -9.14
C GLU A 375 7.72 3.65 -10.37
N VAL A 376 8.28 4.46 -11.26
CA VAL A 376 9.08 3.99 -12.40
C VAL A 376 10.47 3.53 -11.94
N SER A 377 10.99 4.10 -10.86
CA SER A 377 12.34 3.86 -10.36
C SER A 377 12.42 2.71 -9.35
N PHE A 378 11.39 2.46 -8.56
CA PHE A 378 11.38 1.37 -7.59
C PHE A 378 11.66 -0.02 -8.18
N PRO A 379 11.09 -0.41 -9.35
CA PRO A 379 11.41 -1.69 -10.00
C PRO A 379 12.91 -1.84 -10.35
N LEU A 380 13.59 -0.74 -10.69
CA LEU A 380 15.02 -0.74 -10.99
C LEU A 380 15.86 -1.11 -9.76
N VAL A 381 15.48 -0.56 -8.60
CA VAL A 381 16.12 -0.88 -7.32
C VAL A 381 15.87 -2.33 -6.93
N LEU A 382 14.65 -2.84 -7.10
CA LEU A 382 14.32 -4.24 -6.82
C LEU A 382 15.12 -5.19 -7.73
N ALA A 383 15.20 -4.91 -9.03
CA ALA A 383 15.97 -5.70 -9.99
C ALA A 383 17.45 -5.76 -9.62
N TRP A 384 18.05 -4.62 -9.28
CA TRP A 384 19.43 -4.54 -8.84
C TRP A 384 19.66 -5.34 -7.54
N ARG A 385 18.78 -5.22 -6.54
CA ARG A 385 18.91 -5.97 -5.28
C ARG A 385 18.83 -7.47 -5.48
N LEU A 386 17.92 -7.94 -6.34
CA LEU A 386 17.84 -9.36 -6.70
C LEU A 386 19.08 -9.84 -7.47
N SER A 387 19.64 -9.00 -8.34
CA SER A 387 20.93 -9.27 -8.99
C SER A 387 22.06 -9.43 -7.96
N GLN A 388 22.19 -8.48 -7.01
CA GLN A 388 23.20 -8.55 -5.94
C GLN A 388 23.02 -9.79 -5.06
N ALA A 389 21.77 -10.20 -4.80
CA ALA A 389 21.44 -11.43 -4.09
C ALA A 389 21.62 -12.70 -4.94
N ARG A 390 21.99 -12.59 -6.23
CA ARG A 390 22.05 -13.69 -7.21
C ARG A 390 20.74 -14.47 -7.30
N ALA A 391 19.62 -13.76 -7.22
CA ALA A 391 18.28 -14.31 -7.10
C ALA A 391 17.42 -14.10 -8.35
N LEU A 392 17.95 -13.57 -9.44
CA LEU A 392 17.23 -13.39 -10.71
C LEU A 392 16.93 -14.70 -11.45
N GLY A 393 17.71 -15.77 -11.18
CA GLY A 393 17.58 -17.02 -11.93
C GLY A 393 17.87 -16.81 -13.42
N ALA A 394 16.91 -17.20 -14.27
CA ALA A 394 16.96 -16.98 -15.71
C ALA A 394 16.19 -15.72 -16.16
N PHE A 395 15.66 -14.93 -15.23
CA PHE A 395 14.95 -13.71 -15.59
C PHE A 395 15.95 -12.58 -15.86
N ASP A 396 15.82 -11.95 -17.02
CA ASP A 396 16.62 -10.80 -17.43
C ASP A 396 15.78 -9.51 -17.29
N PRO A 397 16.13 -8.58 -16.38
CA PRO A 397 15.42 -7.33 -16.20
C PRO A 397 15.92 -6.20 -17.12
N CYS A 398 16.93 -6.39 -17.96
CA CYS A 398 17.62 -5.30 -18.68
C CYS A 398 16.70 -4.54 -19.63
N ALA A 399 15.81 -5.24 -20.36
CA ALA A 399 14.86 -4.58 -21.25
C ALA A 399 13.86 -3.69 -20.49
N MET A 400 13.33 -4.20 -19.34
CA MET A 400 12.46 -3.42 -18.45
C MET A 400 13.21 -2.20 -17.89
N ALA A 401 14.44 -2.39 -17.45
CA ALA A 401 15.27 -1.33 -16.88
C ALA A 401 15.58 -0.23 -17.90
N ALA A 402 15.97 -0.61 -19.11
CA ALA A 402 16.23 0.34 -20.19
C ALA A 402 14.97 1.15 -20.55
N ALA A 403 13.82 0.49 -20.70
CA ALA A 403 12.54 1.17 -20.98
C ALA A 403 12.15 2.18 -19.89
N ALA A 404 12.33 1.81 -18.60
CA ALA A 404 12.07 2.70 -17.46
C ALA A 404 13.03 3.91 -17.44
N CYS A 405 14.33 3.71 -17.69
CA CYS A 405 15.30 4.80 -17.84
C CYS A 405 14.91 5.75 -18.95
N GLY A 406 14.53 5.23 -20.11
CA GLY A 406 14.04 6.04 -21.24
C GLY A 406 12.80 6.86 -20.88
N PHE A 407 11.86 6.26 -20.14
CA PHE A 407 10.67 6.97 -19.65
C PHE A 407 11.06 8.12 -18.72
N LEU A 408 11.92 7.87 -17.72
CA LEU A 408 12.40 8.91 -16.79
C LEU A 408 13.07 10.07 -17.51
N MET A 409 13.81 9.80 -18.58
CA MET A 409 14.50 10.84 -19.36
C MET A 409 13.53 11.67 -20.22
N ARG A 410 12.48 11.06 -20.77
CA ARG A 410 11.47 11.75 -21.60
C ARG A 410 10.43 12.49 -20.77
N GLU A 411 10.03 11.94 -19.63
CA GLU A 411 8.94 12.47 -18.80
C GLU A 411 9.42 13.34 -17.65
N GLY A 412 10.61 13.05 -17.12
CA GLY A 412 11.20 13.77 -15.99
C GLY A 412 11.88 15.10 -16.39
N PRO A 413 12.49 15.77 -15.40
CA PRO A 413 12.59 15.45 -13.98
C PRO A 413 11.40 15.88 -13.12
N VAL A 414 10.41 16.58 -13.69
CA VAL A 414 9.18 17.01 -13.02
C VAL A 414 8.24 15.82 -12.87
N THR A 415 7.93 15.43 -11.64
CA THR A 415 6.93 14.38 -11.42
C THR A 415 5.52 14.95 -11.58
N PRO A 416 4.61 14.28 -12.32
CA PRO A 416 3.21 14.69 -12.38
C PRO A 416 2.50 14.60 -11.02
N GLN A 417 2.89 13.66 -10.17
CA GLN A 417 2.43 13.52 -8.79
C GLN A 417 3.61 13.14 -7.88
N ASP A 418 3.63 13.69 -6.67
CA ASP A 418 4.56 13.29 -5.61
C ASP A 418 4.15 11.95 -4.97
N ARG A 419 4.96 11.43 -4.04
CA ARG A 419 4.68 10.17 -3.33
C ARG A 419 3.35 10.16 -2.55
N TRP A 420 2.75 11.33 -2.33
CA TRP A 420 1.44 11.49 -1.68
C TRP A 420 0.28 11.61 -2.67
N GLU A 421 0.56 11.49 -3.99
CA GLU A 421 -0.44 11.45 -5.08
C GLU A 421 -1.21 12.75 -5.31
N GLU A 422 -0.66 13.88 -4.89
CA GLU A 422 -1.42 15.13 -4.80
C GLU A 422 -0.83 16.28 -5.63
N ALA A 423 0.48 16.37 -5.76
CA ALA A 423 1.12 17.57 -6.31
C ALA A 423 2.15 17.25 -7.40
N SER A 424 2.22 18.13 -8.41
CA SER A 424 3.22 18.08 -9.49
C SER A 424 4.37 19.04 -9.21
N GLY A 425 5.59 18.64 -9.57
CA GLY A 425 6.78 19.48 -9.41
C GLY A 425 8.08 18.70 -9.22
N PHE A 426 9.10 19.36 -8.68
CA PHE A 426 10.35 18.75 -8.26
C PHE A 426 10.24 18.33 -6.78
N SER A 427 10.23 17.04 -6.53
CA SER A 427 10.15 16.47 -5.17
C SER A 427 11.51 15.87 -4.79
N PRO A 428 12.07 16.18 -3.61
CA PRO A 428 13.34 15.59 -3.15
C PRO A 428 13.24 14.07 -2.97
N SER A 429 12.10 13.56 -2.55
CA SER A 429 11.81 12.13 -2.45
C SER A 429 11.87 11.44 -3.82
N THR A 430 11.13 11.97 -4.82
CA THR A 430 11.11 11.43 -6.17
C THR A 430 12.51 11.50 -6.82
N LEU A 431 13.23 12.62 -6.66
CA LEU A 431 14.59 12.75 -7.18
C LEU A 431 15.54 11.73 -6.55
N ALA A 432 15.42 11.48 -5.24
CA ALA A 432 16.27 10.51 -4.54
C ALA A 432 16.16 9.11 -5.14
N ILE A 433 14.94 8.60 -5.30
CA ILE A 433 14.74 7.26 -5.86
C ILE A 433 15.02 7.20 -7.37
N ASN A 434 14.78 8.29 -8.11
CA ASN A 434 15.10 8.35 -9.54
C ASN A 434 16.63 8.26 -9.76
N ILE A 435 17.41 9.03 -9.01
CA ILE A 435 18.88 8.96 -9.04
C ILE A 435 19.34 7.55 -8.69
N ALA A 436 18.82 7.00 -7.61
CA ALA A 436 19.18 5.66 -7.14
C ALA A 436 18.80 4.58 -8.16
N GLY A 437 17.58 4.63 -8.71
CA GLY A 437 17.09 3.70 -9.71
C GLY A 437 17.90 3.74 -11.00
N LEU A 438 18.23 4.93 -11.50
CA LEU A 438 19.09 5.09 -12.68
C LEU A 438 20.49 4.50 -12.49
N ILE A 439 21.11 4.69 -11.33
CA ILE A 439 22.42 4.07 -11.03
C ILE A 439 22.28 2.54 -10.95
N CYS A 440 21.23 2.02 -10.31
CA CYS A 440 20.94 0.58 -10.28
C CYS A 440 20.76 0.01 -11.70
N ALA A 441 20.00 0.71 -12.55
CA ALA A 441 19.79 0.29 -13.94
C ALA A 441 21.09 0.32 -14.74
N ALA A 442 21.92 1.35 -14.56
CA ALA A 442 23.22 1.43 -15.23
C ALA A 442 24.14 0.25 -14.87
N GLU A 443 24.16 -0.19 -13.60
CA GLU A 443 24.88 -1.39 -13.17
C GLU A 443 24.38 -2.67 -13.86
N LEU A 444 23.06 -2.81 -14.02
CA LEU A 444 22.44 -3.94 -14.72
C LEU A 444 22.78 -3.94 -16.22
N ILE A 445 22.63 -2.79 -16.88
CA ILE A 445 22.88 -2.61 -18.32
C ILE A 445 24.37 -2.83 -18.66
N GLU A 446 25.27 -2.31 -17.82
CA GLU A 446 26.71 -2.55 -17.99
C GLU A 446 27.06 -4.03 -17.81
N GLY A 447 26.45 -4.67 -16.81
CA GLY A 447 26.59 -6.11 -16.55
C GLY A 447 26.10 -7.00 -17.70
N ASP A 448 25.14 -6.52 -18.49
CA ASP A 448 24.63 -7.16 -19.71
C ASP A 448 25.51 -6.89 -20.96
N GLY A 449 26.51 -6.02 -20.85
CA GLY A 449 27.49 -5.77 -21.91
C GLY A 449 27.26 -4.51 -22.73
N ASP A 450 26.43 -3.57 -22.27
CA ASP A 450 26.25 -2.26 -22.91
C ASP A 450 26.78 -1.09 -22.04
N PRO A 451 28.10 -0.89 -21.96
CA PRO A 451 28.69 0.17 -21.16
C PRO A 451 28.40 1.58 -21.68
N GLU A 452 28.09 1.74 -22.98
CA GLU A 452 27.79 3.05 -23.57
C GLU A 452 26.42 3.54 -23.07
N THR A 453 25.39 2.73 -23.15
CA THR A 453 24.07 3.04 -22.59
C THR A 453 24.15 3.23 -21.08
N ALA A 454 24.90 2.40 -20.35
CA ALA A 454 25.10 2.53 -18.91
C ALA A 454 25.75 3.88 -18.55
N THR A 455 26.74 4.34 -19.32
CA THR A 455 27.36 5.66 -19.13
C THR A 455 26.34 6.78 -19.37
N PHE A 456 25.56 6.71 -20.43
CA PHE A 456 24.50 7.67 -20.73
C PHE A 456 23.47 7.79 -19.60
N VAL A 457 23.06 6.65 -19.02
CA VAL A 457 22.13 6.60 -17.88
C VAL A 457 22.75 7.23 -16.63
N ARG A 458 24.03 6.95 -16.34
CA ARG A 458 24.75 7.56 -15.20
C ARG A 458 24.89 9.08 -15.36
N GLU A 459 25.15 9.58 -16.56
CA GLU A 459 25.23 11.02 -16.82
C GLU A 459 23.90 11.73 -16.58
N TYR A 460 22.79 11.07 -16.89
CA TYR A 460 21.46 11.63 -16.56
C TYR A 460 21.18 11.61 -15.03
N ALA A 461 21.61 10.56 -14.33
CA ALA A 461 21.53 10.53 -12.87
C ALA A 461 22.39 11.63 -12.23
N ASP A 462 23.60 11.90 -12.76
CA ASP A 462 24.48 12.99 -12.32
C ASP A 462 23.86 14.37 -12.55
N PHE A 463 23.18 14.53 -13.68
CA PHE A 463 22.41 15.75 -13.97
C PHE A 463 21.31 15.97 -12.92
N LEU A 464 20.52 14.94 -12.57
CA LEU A 464 19.48 15.05 -11.54
C LEU A 464 20.10 15.41 -10.18
N GLU A 465 21.17 14.71 -9.79
CA GLU A 465 21.84 14.90 -8.51
C GLU A 465 22.39 16.32 -8.34
N ALA A 466 22.99 16.87 -9.40
CA ALA A 466 23.56 18.23 -9.38
C ALA A 466 22.52 19.34 -9.18
N HIS A 467 21.24 19.02 -9.33
CA HIS A 467 20.15 19.99 -9.23
C HIS A 467 19.23 19.80 -8.02
N VAL A 468 19.43 18.75 -7.21
CA VAL A 468 18.54 18.43 -6.09
C VAL A 468 18.28 19.66 -5.23
N GLU A 469 19.34 20.34 -4.74
CA GLU A 469 19.20 21.48 -3.87
C GLU A 469 18.68 22.71 -4.61
N ALA A 470 19.14 22.94 -5.82
CA ALA A 470 18.69 24.09 -6.63
C ALA A 470 17.19 24.07 -6.89
N TRP A 471 16.61 22.87 -7.00
CA TRP A 471 15.18 22.71 -7.27
C TRP A 471 14.33 22.56 -6.01
N THR A 472 14.88 22.09 -4.89
CA THR A 472 14.06 21.65 -3.76
C THR A 472 14.44 22.24 -2.40
N VAL A 473 15.45 23.12 -2.34
CA VAL A 473 15.86 23.77 -1.10
C VAL A 473 15.50 25.25 -1.12
N THR A 474 14.62 25.66 -0.22
CA THR A 474 14.39 27.08 0.06
C THR A 474 15.48 27.65 0.96
N THR A 475 15.76 28.95 0.79
CA THR A 475 16.59 29.76 1.72
C THR A 475 15.77 30.83 2.42
N GLN A 476 14.45 30.84 2.20
CA GLN A 476 13.51 31.86 2.67
C GLN A 476 12.31 31.25 3.41
N GLY A 477 12.47 30.05 3.98
CA GLY A 477 11.42 29.38 4.76
C GLY A 477 11.09 30.18 6.04
N THR A 478 9.83 30.10 6.48
CA THR A 478 9.32 30.83 7.65
C THR A 478 8.83 29.92 8.79
N LEU A 479 8.92 28.62 8.61
CA LEU A 479 8.41 27.63 9.57
C LEU A 479 9.22 27.49 10.84
N HIS A 480 10.52 27.81 10.79
CA HIS A 480 11.41 27.74 11.94
C HIS A 480 12.18 29.06 12.08
N PRO A 481 12.23 29.69 13.28
CA PRO A 481 12.77 31.04 13.43
C PRO A 481 14.28 31.14 13.14
N GLU A 482 15.03 30.05 13.32
CA GLU A 482 16.49 30.02 13.17
C GLU A 482 16.97 29.29 11.92
N VAL A 483 16.06 28.59 11.21
CA VAL A 483 16.41 27.72 10.07
C VAL A 483 15.57 28.09 8.84
N PRO A 484 15.96 29.12 8.08
CA PRO A 484 15.25 29.49 6.86
C PRO A 484 15.59 28.60 5.67
N ARG A 485 16.69 27.81 5.75
CA ARG A 485 17.16 26.93 4.68
C ARG A 485 16.75 25.50 4.96
N HIS A 486 15.91 24.93 4.10
CA HIS A 486 15.50 23.54 4.21
C HIS A 486 14.92 22.99 2.92
N TYR A 487 14.85 21.66 2.79
CA TYR A 487 14.09 21.00 1.73
C TYR A 487 12.61 21.29 1.89
N ILE A 488 11.94 21.61 0.77
CA ILE A 488 10.49 21.75 0.68
C ILE A 488 9.87 20.42 0.18
N ARG A 489 8.58 20.20 0.45
CA ARG A 489 7.86 19.00 -0.01
C ARG A 489 7.96 18.82 -1.52
N ILE A 490 7.65 19.87 -2.26
CA ILE A 490 7.67 19.89 -3.72
C ILE A 490 7.74 21.32 -4.25
N ASN A 491 8.54 21.53 -5.28
CA ASN A 491 8.62 22.83 -5.97
C ASN A 491 7.74 22.79 -7.23
N PRO A 492 6.62 23.52 -7.28
CA PRO A 492 5.71 23.55 -8.42
C PRO A 492 6.22 24.40 -9.59
N ASN A 493 7.30 25.16 -9.40
CA ASN A 493 7.84 26.05 -10.44
C ASN A 493 8.62 25.23 -11.47
N VAL A 494 8.21 25.31 -12.72
CA VAL A 494 8.75 24.58 -13.86
C VAL A 494 8.99 25.51 -15.06
N GLY A 495 9.61 25.01 -16.13
CA GLY A 495 9.75 25.76 -17.37
C GLY A 495 10.81 26.86 -17.34
N GLY A 496 11.93 26.61 -16.65
CA GLY A 496 13.09 27.50 -16.59
C GLY A 496 12.98 28.60 -15.51
N GLN A 497 12.10 28.40 -14.53
CA GLN A 497 11.92 29.27 -13.35
C GLN A 497 11.84 28.43 -12.07
N GLU A 498 12.75 27.47 -11.93
CA GLU A 498 12.72 26.45 -10.85
C GLU A 498 13.15 27.02 -9.48
N ASP A 499 12.82 28.28 -9.12
CA ASP A 499 13.16 28.87 -7.82
C ASP A 499 12.29 28.30 -6.69
N PRO A 500 12.86 27.55 -5.74
CA PRO A 500 12.12 26.98 -4.59
C PRO A 500 11.70 28.03 -3.55
N ASN A 501 12.20 29.27 -3.64
CA ASN A 501 11.78 30.38 -2.76
C ASN A 501 10.47 31.01 -3.23
N ALA A 502 10.09 30.81 -4.48
CA ALA A 502 8.88 31.36 -5.08
C ALA A 502 7.86 30.23 -5.34
N GLY A 503 6.66 30.62 -5.70
CA GLY A 503 5.61 29.69 -6.09
C GLY A 503 4.61 29.39 -4.97
N MET A 504 3.46 28.92 -5.43
CA MET A 504 2.32 28.60 -4.59
C MET A 504 1.91 27.15 -4.84
N LEU A 505 1.62 26.42 -3.79
CA LEU A 505 1.19 25.03 -3.86
C LEU A 505 -0.28 24.92 -3.44
N THR A 506 -1.11 24.33 -4.31
CA THR A 506 -2.48 23.95 -3.96
C THR A 506 -2.45 22.61 -3.23
N LEU A 507 -3.03 22.56 -2.04
CA LEU A 507 -3.12 21.34 -1.25
C LEU A 507 -4.48 20.66 -1.45
N ALA A 508 -4.43 19.35 -1.62
CA ALA A 508 -5.62 18.51 -1.70
C ALA A 508 -6.31 18.35 -0.34
N ASN A 509 -7.53 17.82 -0.35
CA ASN A 509 -8.26 17.40 0.84
C ASN A 509 -8.49 18.51 1.89
N GLN A 510 -8.57 19.76 1.43
CA GLN A 510 -8.80 20.91 2.30
C GLN A 510 -10.29 21.12 2.59
N PRO A 511 -10.66 21.69 3.77
CA PRO A 511 -12.04 22.02 4.06
C PRO A 511 -12.58 23.05 3.07
N PRO A 512 -13.89 22.98 2.70
CA PRO A 512 -14.48 23.83 1.64
C PRO A 512 -14.32 25.34 1.87
N GLU A 513 -14.25 25.77 3.12
CA GLU A 513 -14.10 27.20 3.50
C GLU A 513 -12.66 27.56 3.93
N GLY A 514 -11.72 26.59 3.86
CA GLY A 514 -10.32 26.78 4.25
C GLY A 514 -9.46 27.35 3.11
N PRO A 515 -8.23 27.81 3.43
CA PRO A 515 -7.27 28.17 2.41
C PRO A 515 -6.84 26.90 1.64
N LEU A 516 -6.77 27.01 0.32
CA LEU A 516 -6.37 25.92 -0.57
C LEU A 516 -4.92 26.06 -1.04
N VAL A 517 -4.38 27.28 -1.01
CA VAL A 517 -3.11 27.63 -1.63
C VAL A 517 -2.17 28.22 -0.60
N TYR A 518 -0.94 27.70 -0.58
CA TYR A 518 0.10 28.06 0.39
C TYR A 518 1.43 28.36 -0.32
N PRO A 519 2.33 29.18 0.27
CA PRO A 519 3.68 29.30 -0.26
C PRO A 519 4.39 27.94 -0.27
N ALA A 520 4.89 27.51 -1.42
CA ALA A 520 5.52 26.18 -1.56
C ALA A 520 6.74 26.04 -0.63
N LYS A 521 7.48 27.13 -0.41
CA LYS A 521 8.64 27.19 0.51
C LYS A 521 8.33 26.86 1.97
N ASP A 522 7.06 26.94 2.37
CA ASP A 522 6.59 26.69 3.73
C ASP A 522 5.72 25.41 3.81
N ILE A 523 5.78 24.52 2.79
CA ILE A 523 5.20 23.19 2.86
C ILE A 523 6.33 22.16 2.87
N VAL A 524 6.41 21.43 4.00
CA VAL A 524 7.48 20.45 4.26
C VAL A 524 6.94 19.07 4.51
N ASP A 525 7.72 18.06 4.13
CA ASP A 525 7.53 16.65 4.49
C ASP A 525 8.90 16.02 4.83
N ALA A 526 8.89 14.75 5.24
CA ALA A 526 10.11 14.01 5.53
C ALA A 526 10.72 13.31 4.30
N GLY A 527 10.21 13.57 3.10
CA GLY A 527 10.62 12.86 1.88
C GLY A 527 12.08 13.03 1.50
N PHE A 528 12.72 14.14 1.87
CA PHE A 528 14.16 14.34 1.66
C PHE A 528 15.05 13.30 2.38
N LEU A 529 14.55 12.59 3.39
CA LEU A 529 15.28 11.52 4.08
C LEU A 529 15.61 10.35 3.14
N GLU A 530 14.90 10.20 2.04
CA GLU A 530 15.22 9.22 1.00
C GLU A 530 16.56 9.52 0.32
N LEU A 531 16.99 10.78 0.25
CA LEU A 531 18.34 11.13 -0.23
C LEU A 531 19.42 10.45 0.63
N VAL A 532 19.23 10.39 1.95
CA VAL A 532 20.14 9.70 2.87
C VAL A 532 19.93 8.19 2.79
N ARG A 533 18.68 7.73 2.74
CA ARG A 533 18.31 6.32 2.74
C ARG A 533 18.94 5.54 1.59
N TYR A 534 18.94 6.12 0.38
CA TYR A 534 19.53 5.51 -0.81
C TYR A 534 21.00 5.85 -1.06
N GLY A 535 21.59 6.78 -0.30
CA GLY A 535 23.01 7.15 -0.36
C GLY A 535 23.34 8.29 -1.31
N VAL A 536 22.37 9.14 -1.67
CA VAL A 536 22.60 10.35 -2.48
C VAL A 536 23.22 11.47 -1.65
N ARG A 537 22.90 11.54 -0.35
CA ARG A 537 23.47 12.52 0.61
C ARG A 537 23.98 11.80 1.85
N ASP A 538 24.98 12.39 2.49
CA ASP A 538 25.44 11.97 3.80
C ASP A 538 24.44 12.41 4.89
N PRO A 539 24.29 11.62 5.98
CA PRO A 539 23.35 11.96 7.05
C PRO A 539 23.75 13.22 7.86
N ASP A 540 25.00 13.62 7.78
CA ASP A 540 25.55 14.83 8.41
C ASP A 540 25.62 16.03 7.45
N ASP A 541 24.97 15.94 6.29
CA ASP A 541 24.84 17.08 5.38
C ASP A 541 24.11 18.24 6.10
N PRO A 542 24.65 19.47 6.06
CA PRO A 542 24.05 20.59 6.78
C PRO A 542 22.61 20.90 6.38
N ILE A 543 22.23 20.68 5.10
CA ILE A 543 20.86 20.95 4.64
C ILE A 543 19.92 19.86 5.15
N VAL A 544 20.38 18.61 5.22
CA VAL A 544 19.61 17.51 5.83
C VAL A 544 19.35 17.79 7.29
N ILE A 545 20.37 18.22 8.04
CA ILE A 545 20.24 18.57 9.48
C ILE A 545 19.28 19.74 9.67
N ASP A 546 19.43 20.81 8.89
CA ASP A 546 18.54 21.98 8.90
C ASP A 546 17.08 21.55 8.64
N SER A 547 16.86 20.73 7.61
CA SER A 547 15.52 20.23 7.23
C SER A 547 14.90 19.35 8.30
N LEU A 548 15.69 18.52 8.97
CA LEU A 548 15.22 17.73 10.12
C LEU A 548 14.72 18.61 11.26
N ALA A 549 15.45 19.67 11.59
CA ALA A 549 15.03 20.60 12.64
C ALA A 549 13.66 21.22 12.32
N VAL A 550 13.45 21.62 11.07
CA VAL A 550 12.16 22.18 10.62
C VAL A 550 11.05 21.12 10.66
N VAL A 551 11.28 19.93 10.10
CA VAL A 551 10.29 18.84 10.06
C VAL A 551 9.94 18.36 11.46
N ASP A 552 10.92 18.20 12.36
CA ASP A 552 10.66 17.81 13.75
C ASP A 552 9.87 18.89 14.51
N ALA A 553 10.09 20.18 14.22
CA ALA A 553 9.33 21.26 14.84
C ALA A 553 7.87 21.33 14.36
N VAL A 554 7.61 20.96 13.09
CA VAL A 554 6.30 21.19 12.44
C VAL A 554 5.43 19.92 12.37
N LEU A 555 6.04 18.75 12.11
CA LEU A 555 5.29 17.52 11.80
C LEU A 555 5.34 16.47 12.89
N LYS A 556 6.33 16.53 13.80
CA LYS A 556 6.47 15.55 14.87
C LYS A 556 5.34 15.68 15.90
N VAL A 557 4.82 14.55 16.30
CA VAL A 557 3.82 14.41 17.37
C VAL A 557 4.35 13.41 18.38
N ASP A 558 4.45 13.80 19.64
CA ASP A 558 4.81 12.89 20.71
C ASP A 558 3.54 12.23 21.27
N LEU A 559 3.44 10.92 21.09
CA LEU A 559 2.32 10.08 21.50
C LEU A 559 2.75 9.16 22.66
N PRO A 560 1.80 8.56 23.41
CA PRO A 560 2.16 7.61 24.47
C PRO A 560 3.00 6.42 24.00
N GLN A 561 2.89 6.04 22.73
CA GLN A 561 3.62 4.96 22.07
C GLN A 561 5.04 5.38 21.65
N GLY A 562 5.28 6.67 21.47
CA GLY A 562 6.52 7.26 21.00
C GLY A 562 6.31 8.33 19.94
N PRO A 563 7.39 8.82 19.31
CA PRO A 563 7.30 9.87 18.30
C PRO A 563 6.68 9.33 17.01
N ALA A 564 5.85 10.17 16.38
CA ALA A 564 5.26 9.94 15.06
C ALA A 564 5.24 11.23 14.26
N TRP A 565 5.10 11.13 12.93
CA TRP A 565 5.12 12.28 12.02
C TRP A 565 3.88 12.29 11.13
N ARG A 566 3.38 13.50 10.84
CA ARG A 566 2.38 13.72 9.79
C ARG A 566 3.05 13.71 8.42
N ARG A 567 2.29 13.46 7.35
CA ARG A 567 2.81 13.47 5.98
C ARG A 567 3.45 14.81 5.62
N TYR A 568 2.70 15.89 5.80
CA TYR A 568 3.14 17.27 5.58
C TYR A 568 2.26 18.22 6.41
N ASN A 569 2.67 19.48 6.55
CA ASN A 569 1.87 20.49 7.25
C ASN A 569 0.67 20.92 6.39
N HIS A 570 -0.46 21.21 7.05
CA HIS A 570 -1.76 21.46 6.43
C HIS A 570 -2.35 20.27 5.67
N ASP A 571 -1.88 19.06 5.92
CA ASP A 571 -2.45 17.84 5.36
C ASP A 571 -3.93 17.69 5.77
N GLY A 572 -4.81 17.51 4.78
CA GLY A 572 -6.24 17.28 4.98
C GLY A 572 -6.66 15.82 4.90
N TYR A 573 -5.74 14.87 4.57
CA TYR A 573 -6.07 13.46 4.44
C TYR A 573 -6.02 12.74 5.80
N GLY A 574 -7.18 12.62 6.43
CA GLY A 574 -7.30 11.93 7.71
C GLY A 574 -8.64 12.21 8.39
N GLN A 575 -8.84 11.58 9.51
CA GLN A 575 -10.07 11.69 10.29
C GLN A 575 -10.23 13.10 10.86
N HIS A 576 -11.46 13.65 10.83
CA HIS A 576 -11.75 14.98 11.35
C HIS A 576 -11.38 15.16 12.83
N VAL A 577 -11.24 16.41 13.27
CA VAL A 577 -10.89 16.76 14.66
C VAL A 577 -11.90 16.19 15.66
N ASP A 578 -13.18 16.14 15.31
CA ASP A 578 -14.26 15.57 16.13
C ASP A 578 -14.31 14.03 16.07
N GLY A 579 -13.41 13.40 15.32
CA GLY A 579 -13.35 11.95 15.12
C GLY A 579 -14.36 11.40 14.12
N THR A 580 -15.04 12.22 13.32
CA THR A 580 -15.84 11.74 12.19
C THR A 580 -14.95 11.26 11.05
N SER A 581 -15.47 10.32 10.23
CA SER A 581 -14.71 9.72 9.12
C SER A 581 -14.32 10.77 8.08
N PHE A 582 -13.17 10.58 7.46
CA PHE A 582 -12.76 11.33 6.27
C PHE A 582 -13.82 11.22 5.17
N GLY A 583 -14.15 12.34 4.56
CA GLY A 583 -15.16 12.46 3.50
C GLY A 583 -14.75 13.43 2.39
N GLY A 584 -13.51 13.29 1.87
CA GLY A 584 -12.93 14.20 0.88
C GLY A 584 -12.11 15.34 1.50
N TRP A 585 -12.20 15.55 2.80
CA TRP A 585 -11.36 16.44 3.59
C TRP A 585 -11.36 15.98 5.05
N GLY A 586 -10.39 16.47 5.84
CA GLY A 586 -10.24 16.14 7.26
C GLY A 586 -9.03 16.78 7.87
N THR A 587 -8.30 16.03 8.70
CA THR A 587 -7.06 16.46 9.35
C THR A 587 -6.02 15.36 9.20
N GLY A 588 -4.88 15.66 8.58
CA GLY A 588 -3.77 14.72 8.44
C GLY A 588 -3.30 14.21 9.79
N ARG A 589 -3.31 12.90 9.96
CA ARG A 589 -2.89 12.22 11.17
C ARG A 589 -1.47 11.67 11.05
N PRO A 590 -0.77 11.40 12.16
CA PRO A 590 0.56 10.81 12.11
C PRO A 590 0.53 9.39 11.52
N TRP A 591 1.58 9.06 10.76
CA TRP A 591 1.75 7.78 10.09
C TRP A 591 2.89 6.97 10.74
N PRO A 592 2.65 5.79 11.28
CA PRO A 592 3.69 4.95 11.87
C PRO A 592 4.86 4.66 10.92
N LEU A 593 4.61 4.50 9.62
CA LEU A 593 5.69 4.27 8.65
C LEU A 593 6.75 5.39 8.66
N LEU A 594 6.34 6.66 8.86
CA LEU A 594 7.28 7.80 8.93
C LEU A 594 8.18 7.75 10.19
N THR A 595 7.70 7.12 11.26
CA THR A 595 8.54 6.79 12.42
C THR A 595 9.65 5.83 12.03
N GLY A 596 9.36 4.85 11.17
CA GLY A 596 10.34 3.93 10.60
C GLY A 596 11.35 4.63 9.70
N GLU A 597 10.88 5.47 8.77
CA GLU A 597 11.76 6.28 7.89
C GLU A 597 12.72 7.14 8.73
N ARG A 598 12.22 7.76 9.79
CA ARG A 598 13.03 8.54 10.71
C ARG A 598 14.05 7.67 11.47
N GLY A 599 13.65 6.46 11.86
CA GLY A 599 14.55 5.46 12.46
C GLY A 599 15.68 5.04 11.53
N HIS A 600 15.43 4.87 10.24
CA HIS A 600 16.47 4.57 9.24
C HIS A 600 17.49 5.69 9.12
N TYR A 601 17.05 6.95 9.21
CA TYR A 601 17.99 8.06 9.24
C TYR A 601 18.92 8.00 10.47
N GLU A 602 18.43 7.63 11.64
CA GLU A 602 19.27 7.48 12.83
C GLU A 602 20.32 6.36 12.62
N VAL A 603 19.93 5.23 12.03
CA VAL A 603 20.87 4.17 11.66
C VAL A 603 21.91 4.67 10.65
N ALA A 604 21.51 5.44 9.63
CA ALA A 604 22.43 6.02 8.65
C ALA A 604 23.45 6.96 9.33
N ALA A 605 23.01 7.71 10.32
CA ALA A 605 23.84 8.64 11.11
C ALA A 605 24.68 7.95 12.20
N GLY A 606 24.63 6.62 12.31
CA GLY A 606 25.34 5.86 13.33
C GLY A 606 24.81 6.09 14.75
N ARG A 607 23.56 6.53 14.89
CA ARG A 607 22.90 6.79 16.17
C ARG A 607 21.94 5.65 16.53
N ASP A 608 21.52 5.60 17.80
CA ASP A 608 20.59 4.60 18.29
C ASP A 608 19.16 4.85 17.75
N ALA A 609 18.61 3.87 17.06
CA ALA A 609 17.26 3.90 16.51
C ALA A 609 16.24 3.07 17.32
N GLN A 610 16.61 2.54 18.48
CA GLN A 610 15.74 1.66 19.28
C GLN A 610 14.44 2.35 19.73
N SER A 611 14.46 3.63 20.02
CA SER A 611 13.26 4.38 20.40
C SER A 611 12.22 4.43 19.29
N TYR A 612 12.64 4.54 18.04
CA TYR A 612 11.77 4.51 16.85
C TYR A 612 11.21 3.11 16.59
N LEU A 613 12.06 2.09 16.75
CA LEU A 613 11.63 0.70 16.66
C LEU A 613 10.58 0.37 17.72
N HIS A 614 10.82 0.77 18.99
CA HIS A 614 9.87 0.57 20.08
C HIS A 614 8.54 1.32 19.83
N ALA A 615 8.59 2.54 19.26
CA ALA A 615 7.39 3.28 18.89
C ALA A 615 6.57 2.52 17.83
N LEU A 616 7.20 2.02 16.75
CA LEU A 616 6.54 1.17 15.75
C LEU A 616 5.90 -0.06 16.37
N GLN A 617 6.62 -0.76 17.26
CA GLN A 617 6.09 -1.92 17.97
C GLN A 617 4.90 -1.57 18.86
N ALA A 618 4.90 -0.37 19.45
CA ALA A 618 3.83 0.10 20.32
C ALA A 618 2.59 0.60 19.54
N PHE A 619 2.75 1.03 18.29
CA PHE A 619 1.63 1.36 17.40
C PHE A 619 0.91 0.12 16.85
N ALA A 620 1.52 -1.06 16.91
CA ALA A 620 0.89 -2.29 16.48
C ALA A 620 -0.30 -2.65 17.37
N VAL A 621 -1.46 -2.93 16.75
CA VAL A 621 -2.73 -3.21 17.45
C VAL A 621 -3.17 -4.66 17.25
N GLY A 622 -4.02 -5.13 18.16
CA GLY A 622 -4.60 -6.48 18.10
C GLY A 622 -3.53 -7.56 18.02
N ILE A 623 -3.59 -8.34 16.96
CA ILE A 623 -2.64 -9.44 16.70
C ILE A 623 -1.27 -8.97 16.19
N GLY A 624 -0.99 -7.67 16.14
CA GLY A 624 0.24 -7.09 15.63
C GLY A 624 0.07 -6.37 14.28
N LEU A 625 -1.09 -5.79 14.01
CA LEU A 625 -1.36 -5.04 12.77
C LEU A 625 -0.85 -3.61 12.90
N LEU A 626 -0.04 -3.15 11.93
CA LEU A 626 0.43 -1.76 11.86
C LEU A 626 -0.56 -0.92 11.04
N PRO A 627 -1.05 0.19 11.62
CA PRO A 627 -2.00 1.06 10.94
C PRO A 627 -1.33 2.03 9.97
N GLU A 628 -2.11 2.53 9.01
CA GLU A 628 -1.75 3.67 8.19
C GLU A 628 -1.61 4.93 9.04
N GLN A 629 -2.64 5.25 9.84
CA GLN A 629 -2.70 6.48 10.63
C GLN A 629 -3.07 6.18 12.08
N VAL A 630 -2.50 6.96 13.00
CA VAL A 630 -2.83 6.91 14.42
C VAL A 630 -3.47 8.21 14.89
N TRP A 631 -4.36 8.09 15.88
CA TRP A 631 -5.07 9.24 16.45
C TRP A 631 -4.16 10.09 17.33
N ASP A 632 -4.13 11.39 17.09
CA ASP A 632 -3.35 12.36 17.86
C ASP A 632 -4.21 13.44 18.55
N GLY A 633 -5.54 13.29 18.47
CA GLY A 633 -6.48 14.15 19.16
C GLY A 633 -6.81 13.69 20.59
N ALA A 634 -7.68 14.44 21.29
CA ALA A 634 -8.20 14.03 22.57
C ALA A 634 -8.94 12.67 22.47
N PRO A 635 -8.97 11.86 23.56
CA PRO A 635 -9.73 10.61 23.57
C PRO A 635 -11.19 10.82 23.21
N ASN A 636 -11.72 9.99 22.29
CA ASN A 636 -13.14 9.97 21.93
C ASN A 636 -13.67 8.54 22.06
N PRO A 637 -14.17 8.16 23.27
CA PRO A 637 -14.64 6.79 23.53
C PRO A 637 -15.80 6.34 22.64
N ASP A 638 -16.69 7.27 22.27
CA ASP A 638 -17.87 6.98 21.43
C ASP A 638 -17.46 6.51 20.02
N LYS A 639 -16.29 6.91 19.57
CA LYS A 639 -15.71 6.54 18.28
C LYS A 639 -14.52 5.59 18.39
N LEU A 640 -14.23 5.10 19.60
CA LEU A 640 -13.12 4.21 19.92
C LEU A 640 -11.75 4.80 19.54
N LEU A 641 -11.59 6.13 19.64
CA LEU A 641 -10.36 6.85 19.35
C LEU A 641 -9.61 7.18 20.62
N ILE A 642 -8.38 6.70 20.69
CA ILE A 642 -7.44 6.99 21.80
C ILE A 642 -6.10 7.45 21.22
N PRO A 643 -5.38 8.39 21.88
CA PRO A 643 -4.08 8.85 21.40
C PRO A 643 -3.10 7.69 21.15
N GLY A 644 -2.52 7.67 19.95
CA GLY A 644 -1.65 6.61 19.46
C GLY A 644 -2.35 5.31 19.04
N GLY A 645 -3.66 5.22 19.24
CA GLY A 645 -4.49 4.15 18.68
C GLY A 645 -4.84 4.41 17.24
N PRO A 646 -5.37 3.38 16.52
CA PRO A 646 -5.70 3.49 15.11
C PRO A 646 -6.85 4.46 14.87
N THR A 647 -6.86 5.07 13.69
CA THR A 647 -8.00 5.81 13.15
C THR A 647 -8.93 4.89 12.33
N GLY A 648 -9.83 5.47 11.52
CA GLY A 648 -10.62 4.72 10.53
C GLY A 648 -9.87 4.41 9.22
N ALA A 649 -8.60 4.81 9.10
CA ALA A 649 -7.75 4.55 7.96
C ALA A 649 -7.43 3.04 7.78
N ALA A 650 -6.60 2.69 6.80
CA ALA A 650 -6.29 1.30 6.51
C ALA A 650 -5.51 0.59 7.63
N ILE A 651 -5.93 -0.63 7.95
CA ILE A 651 -5.22 -1.57 8.82
C ILE A 651 -5.46 -3.00 8.31
N PRO A 652 -4.38 -3.81 8.15
CA PRO A 652 -2.97 -3.41 8.15
C PRO A 652 -2.61 -2.58 6.92
N LEU A 653 -1.58 -1.76 7.02
CA LEU A 653 -0.92 -1.17 5.85
C LEU A 653 0.34 -1.98 5.52
N ALA A 654 0.42 -2.56 4.33
CA ALA A 654 1.57 -3.39 3.91
C ALA A 654 2.90 -2.60 3.98
N TRP A 655 2.91 -1.35 3.54
CA TRP A 655 4.09 -0.48 3.60
C TRP A 655 4.58 -0.25 5.05
N ALA A 656 3.67 -0.08 6.03
CA ALA A 656 4.07 0.08 7.44
C ALA A 656 4.75 -1.19 7.99
N HIS A 657 4.25 -2.38 7.63
CA HIS A 657 4.89 -3.65 7.96
C HIS A 657 6.24 -3.83 7.26
N ALA A 658 6.33 -3.41 6.01
CA ALA A 658 7.58 -3.43 5.25
C ALA A 658 8.64 -2.53 5.90
N GLU A 659 8.25 -1.33 6.31
CA GLU A 659 9.13 -0.38 6.98
C GLU A 659 9.64 -0.93 8.31
N TYR A 660 8.76 -1.55 9.11
CA TYR A 660 9.13 -2.20 10.35
C TYR A 660 10.18 -3.32 10.14
N ILE A 661 9.94 -4.23 9.19
CA ILE A 661 10.87 -5.34 8.89
C ILE A 661 12.24 -4.79 8.47
N LYS A 662 12.27 -3.78 7.60
CA LYS A 662 13.52 -3.19 7.12
C LYS A 662 14.26 -2.41 8.22
N LEU A 663 13.55 -1.73 9.14
CA LEU A 663 14.17 -1.06 10.28
C LEU A 663 14.80 -2.07 11.24
N VAL A 664 14.10 -3.17 11.58
CA VAL A 664 14.66 -4.28 12.38
C VAL A 664 15.95 -4.78 11.75
N ARG A 665 15.94 -5.03 10.45
CA ARG A 665 17.11 -5.49 9.70
C ARG A 665 18.23 -4.46 9.72
N SER A 666 17.93 -3.20 9.50
CA SER A 666 18.92 -2.12 9.47
C SER A 666 19.61 -1.92 10.82
N ILE A 667 18.86 -2.01 11.90
CA ILE A 667 19.42 -1.93 13.27
C ILE A 667 20.34 -3.12 13.54
N ALA A 668 19.94 -4.32 13.15
CA ALA A 668 20.73 -5.53 13.35
C ALA A 668 22.03 -5.53 12.56
N ASP A 669 22.00 -5.03 11.33
CA ASP A 669 23.19 -4.93 10.47
C ASP A 669 24.07 -3.71 10.84
N GLY A 670 23.57 -2.77 11.68
CA GLY A 670 24.21 -1.48 11.93
C GLY A 670 24.32 -0.59 10.69
N ARG A 671 23.46 -0.84 9.71
CA ARG A 671 23.48 -0.20 8.39
C ARG A 671 22.09 -0.21 7.77
N VAL A 672 21.72 0.90 7.13
CA VAL A 672 20.44 0.98 6.40
C VAL A 672 20.37 -0.09 5.32
N PHE A 673 19.36 -0.95 5.38
CA PHE A 673 19.15 -2.02 4.41
C PHE A 673 18.97 -1.48 2.99
N ASP A 674 18.25 -0.37 2.83
CA ASP A 674 17.97 0.24 1.53
C ASP A 674 19.14 1.06 0.95
N MET A 675 20.25 1.21 1.66
CA MET A 675 21.46 1.86 1.16
C MET A 675 21.98 1.16 -0.09
N ILE A 676 22.28 1.95 -1.12
CA ILE A 676 22.77 1.47 -2.43
C ILE A 676 24.24 1.87 -2.57
N ASP A 677 25.14 0.90 -2.48
CA ASP A 677 26.59 1.16 -2.46
C ASP A 677 27.11 1.90 -3.70
N PRO A 678 26.70 1.58 -4.94
CA PRO A 678 27.09 2.37 -6.11
C PRO A 678 26.66 3.83 -6.04
N VAL A 679 25.47 4.12 -5.51
CA VAL A 679 24.96 5.49 -5.31
C VAL A 679 25.83 6.21 -4.29
N ARG A 680 26.01 5.60 -3.10
CA ARG A 680 26.83 6.18 -2.03
C ARG A 680 28.26 6.46 -2.48
N SER A 681 28.89 5.51 -3.16
CA SER A 681 30.24 5.66 -3.67
C SER A 681 30.39 6.77 -4.70
N ARG A 682 29.30 7.07 -5.45
CA ARG A 682 29.30 8.10 -6.48
C ARG A 682 29.07 9.52 -5.96
N TYR A 683 28.22 9.69 -4.93
CA TYR A 683 27.66 11.01 -4.58
C TYR A 683 28.05 11.55 -3.20
N THR A 684 28.52 10.71 -2.27
CA THR A 684 28.91 11.20 -0.96
C THR A 684 30.31 11.85 -0.95
N ARG A 685 30.65 12.54 0.14
CA ARG A 685 31.86 13.39 0.27
C ARG A 685 33.19 12.72 -0.10
N ASN A 686 33.28 11.40 0.03
CA ASN A 686 34.48 10.64 -0.27
C ASN A 686 34.52 10.09 -1.70
N SER A 687 33.64 10.55 -2.58
CA SER A 687 33.59 10.10 -3.97
C SER A 687 34.86 10.50 -4.72
N ALA A 688 35.51 9.52 -5.33
CA ALA A 688 36.64 9.73 -6.26
C ALA A 688 36.16 9.83 -7.71
N VAL A 689 34.87 9.75 -7.97
CA VAL A 689 34.30 9.75 -9.32
C VAL A 689 34.31 11.18 -9.86
N VAL A 690 35.01 11.36 -11.00
CA VAL A 690 34.97 12.61 -11.77
C VAL A 690 33.71 12.61 -12.61
N ARG A 691 32.88 13.64 -12.44
CA ARG A 691 31.61 13.82 -13.17
C ARG A 691 31.73 15.02 -14.08
N GLU A 692 31.30 14.88 -15.34
CA GLU A 692 31.21 16.00 -16.26
C GLU A 692 29.95 16.81 -15.98
N PRO A 693 30.02 18.15 -15.81
CA PRO A 693 28.86 18.96 -15.55
C PRO A 693 28.03 19.09 -16.82
N THR A 694 26.99 18.28 -16.93
CA THR A 694 26.04 18.24 -18.06
C THR A 694 24.72 18.90 -17.65
N GLU A 695 24.19 19.77 -18.51
CA GLU A 695 22.81 20.23 -18.47
C GLU A 695 21.98 19.44 -19.47
N VAL A 696 20.69 19.29 -19.18
CA VAL A 696 19.74 18.63 -20.08
C VAL A 696 18.63 19.59 -20.46
N TRP A 697 18.45 19.75 -21.76
CA TRP A 697 17.30 20.45 -22.33
C TRP A 697 16.35 19.46 -22.99
N SER A 698 15.07 19.63 -22.74
CA SER A 698 14.01 18.94 -23.47
C SER A 698 12.81 19.87 -23.64
N ARG A 699 11.85 19.53 -24.51
CA ARG A 699 10.60 20.29 -24.65
C ARG A 699 9.82 20.44 -23.34
N LYS A 700 9.91 19.42 -22.47
CA LYS A 700 9.28 19.43 -21.15
C LYS A 700 10.06 20.23 -20.11
N ARG A 701 11.36 20.39 -20.34
CA ARG A 701 12.25 21.23 -19.51
C ARG A 701 13.06 22.18 -20.38
N PRO A 702 12.45 23.28 -20.85
CA PRO A 702 13.20 24.34 -21.52
C PRO A 702 14.08 25.09 -20.51
N LEU A 703 15.33 25.37 -20.87
CA LEU A 703 16.27 26.13 -20.05
C LEU A 703 16.27 27.58 -20.50
N ARG A 704 16.46 28.51 -19.53
CA ARG A 704 16.70 29.94 -19.81
C ARG A 704 18.17 30.31 -19.72
N ALA A 705 18.93 29.60 -18.91
CA ALA A 705 20.34 29.83 -18.71
C ALA A 705 21.11 28.54 -18.48
N ILE A 706 22.40 28.54 -18.84
CA ILE A 706 23.34 27.47 -18.58
C ILE A 706 24.66 28.05 -18.06
N GLY A 707 25.26 27.39 -17.09
CA GLY A 707 26.56 27.78 -16.56
C GLY A 707 27.68 27.60 -17.60
N LYS A 708 28.59 28.57 -17.64
CA LYS A 708 29.78 28.47 -18.47
C LYS A 708 30.58 27.19 -18.16
N GLY A 709 31.06 26.52 -19.21
CA GLY A 709 31.83 25.30 -19.10
C GLY A 709 31.01 24.04 -18.91
N ARG A 710 29.67 24.11 -18.94
CA ARG A 710 28.79 22.96 -18.92
C ARG A 710 28.48 22.48 -20.33
N ARG A 711 28.45 21.18 -20.56
CA ARG A 711 27.91 20.54 -21.75
C ARG A 711 26.38 20.62 -21.73
N LEU A 712 25.76 20.91 -22.86
CA LEU A 712 24.30 20.86 -22.99
C LEU A 712 23.90 19.63 -23.80
N ARG A 713 23.11 18.73 -23.19
CA ARG A 713 22.47 17.63 -23.89
C ARG A 713 21.03 17.98 -24.24
N VAL A 714 20.72 18.00 -25.52
CA VAL A 714 19.35 18.15 -26.01
C VAL A 714 18.76 16.79 -26.25
N ILE A 715 17.60 16.49 -25.63
CA ILE A 715 16.95 15.18 -25.67
C ILE A 715 15.59 15.30 -26.37
N GLY A 716 15.30 14.35 -27.28
CA GLY A 716 14.02 14.14 -27.95
C GLY A 716 13.50 12.74 -27.84
N SER A 717 12.19 12.55 -28.09
CA SER A 717 11.50 11.27 -28.09
C SER A 717 11.49 10.56 -29.46
N ALA A 718 11.88 11.28 -30.51
CA ALA A 718 12.01 10.78 -31.90
C ALA A 718 13.26 11.36 -32.54
N ALA A 719 13.58 10.93 -33.75
CA ALA A 719 14.67 11.49 -34.54
C ALA A 719 14.46 12.98 -34.80
N PHE A 720 15.52 13.78 -34.63
CA PHE A 720 15.47 15.21 -34.89
C PHE A 720 16.80 15.72 -35.46
N THR A 721 16.76 16.90 -36.03
CA THR A 721 17.95 17.69 -36.38
C THR A 721 17.99 18.91 -35.48
N LEU A 722 19.15 19.18 -34.89
CA LEU A 722 19.40 20.35 -34.07
C LEU A 722 20.29 21.31 -34.81
N THR A 723 19.84 22.55 -34.97
CA THR A 723 20.68 23.67 -35.43
C THR A 723 20.97 24.55 -34.22
N TRP A 724 22.23 24.93 -34.01
CA TRP A 724 22.61 25.83 -32.93
C TRP A 724 23.71 26.79 -33.32
N SER A 725 23.75 27.96 -32.67
CA SER A 725 24.81 28.93 -32.84
C SER A 725 25.13 29.67 -31.54
N TRP A 726 26.38 30.01 -31.34
CA TRP A 726 26.85 30.82 -30.24
C TRP A 726 26.90 32.30 -30.63
N ASN A 727 26.25 33.18 -29.88
CA ASN A 727 26.32 34.63 -30.06
C ASN A 727 26.03 35.13 -31.49
N GLY A 728 25.34 34.34 -32.33
CA GLY A 728 25.09 34.69 -33.73
C GLY A 728 26.25 34.34 -34.66
N ASP A 729 27.20 33.51 -34.25
CA ASP A 729 28.23 32.91 -35.10
C ASP A 729 27.61 31.97 -36.14
N ALA A 730 28.46 31.29 -36.92
CA ALA A 730 27.99 30.30 -37.89
C ALA A 730 27.14 29.19 -37.24
N ASP A 731 26.03 28.87 -37.90
CA ASP A 731 25.16 27.79 -37.45
C ASP A 731 25.86 26.43 -37.58
N HIS A 732 25.70 25.62 -36.55
CA HIS A 732 26.03 24.21 -36.53
C HIS A 732 24.76 23.39 -36.71
N GLU A 733 24.83 22.33 -37.51
CA GLU A 733 23.69 21.43 -37.72
C GLU A 733 24.14 20.00 -37.46
N GLU A 734 23.40 19.27 -36.61
CA GLU A 734 23.68 17.85 -36.26
C GLU A 734 22.41 17.04 -36.16
N ALA A 735 22.40 15.87 -36.79
CA ALA A 735 21.32 14.88 -36.60
C ALA A 735 21.48 14.18 -35.25
N ALA A 736 20.39 14.03 -34.53
CA ALA A 736 20.40 13.36 -33.25
C ALA A 736 20.82 11.87 -33.35
N ARG A 737 21.62 11.45 -32.39
CA ARG A 737 22.02 10.06 -32.19
C ARG A 737 20.96 9.35 -31.35
N ALA A 738 20.64 8.10 -31.71
CA ALA A 738 19.72 7.27 -30.94
C ALA A 738 20.44 6.47 -29.87
N VAL A 739 19.86 6.43 -28.67
CA VAL A 739 20.10 5.34 -27.70
C VAL A 739 18.89 4.42 -27.78
N ALA A 740 18.97 3.44 -28.69
CA ALA A 740 17.83 2.66 -29.15
C ALA A 740 17.15 1.89 -28.01
N SER A 741 17.91 1.32 -27.09
CA SER A 741 17.39 0.58 -25.91
C SER A 741 16.59 1.46 -24.96
N LEU A 742 16.89 2.77 -24.88
CA LEU A 742 16.18 3.76 -24.08
C LEU A 742 15.00 4.41 -24.82
N GLY A 743 14.95 4.29 -26.17
CA GLY A 743 13.99 5.06 -26.97
C GLY A 743 14.19 6.58 -26.85
N VAL A 744 15.45 7.02 -26.78
CA VAL A 744 15.85 8.42 -26.61
C VAL A 744 16.78 8.83 -27.74
N TRP A 745 16.60 10.06 -28.22
CA TRP A 745 17.46 10.69 -29.21
C TRP A 745 18.13 11.90 -28.59
N PHE A 746 19.41 12.19 -28.94
CA PHE A 746 20.14 13.27 -28.32
C PHE A 746 21.21 13.89 -29.22
N VAL A 747 21.51 15.16 -28.91
CA VAL A 747 22.67 15.88 -29.42
C VAL A 747 23.39 16.51 -28.23
N ASP A 748 24.71 16.36 -28.16
CA ASP A 748 25.55 16.99 -27.15
C ASP A 748 26.24 18.23 -27.71
N ILE A 749 25.87 19.39 -27.19
CA ILE A 749 26.52 20.68 -27.52
C ILE A 749 27.71 20.86 -26.58
N PRO A 750 28.93 21.08 -27.11
CA PRO A 750 30.13 21.26 -26.28
C PRO A 750 30.04 22.49 -25.40
N PRO A 751 30.78 22.56 -24.28
CA PRO A 751 30.81 23.75 -23.43
C PRO A 751 31.20 25.01 -24.16
N SER A 752 30.45 26.11 -23.92
CA SER A 752 30.87 27.42 -24.44
C SER A 752 32.10 27.94 -23.68
N PRO A 753 33.12 28.48 -24.40
CA PRO A 753 34.27 29.05 -23.75
C PRO A 753 34.02 30.46 -23.18
N SER A 754 32.92 31.14 -23.58
CA SER A 754 32.60 32.51 -23.18
C SER A 754 31.13 32.65 -22.78
N ALA A 755 30.84 33.69 -21.98
CA ALA A 755 29.47 34.13 -21.72
C ALA A 755 28.81 34.64 -22.99
N GLY A 756 27.48 34.56 -23.11
CA GLY A 756 26.75 35.00 -24.27
C GLY A 756 25.41 34.34 -24.40
N ARG A 757 24.99 34.07 -25.65
CA ARG A 757 23.73 33.41 -25.95
C ARG A 757 23.91 32.21 -26.86
N LEU A 758 23.21 31.13 -26.52
CA LEU A 758 23.05 29.97 -27.37
C LEU A 758 21.66 30.01 -28.02
N HIS A 759 21.62 29.99 -29.33
CA HIS A 759 20.39 29.86 -30.09
C HIS A 759 20.24 28.40 -30.52
N LEU A 760 19.06 27.82 -30.31
CA LEU A 760 18.70 26.46 -30.70
C LEU A 760 17.48 26.49 -31.61
N ALA A 761 17.54 25.75 -32.72
CA ALA A 761 16.38 25.42 -33.53
C ALA A 761 16.25 23.88 -33.55
N PHE A 762 15.17 23.37 -32.97
CA PHE A 762 14.91 21.97 -32.77
C PHE A 762 13.69 21.52 -33.58
N GLY A 763 13.92 20.66 -34.56
CA GLY A 763 12.88 20.11 -35.43
C GLY A 763 12.74 18.60 -35.24
N GLU A 764 11.71 18.14 -34.56
CA GLU A 764 11.38 16.74 -34.38
C GLU A 764 10.35 16.30 -35.42
N GLU A 765 10.48 15.10 -36.00
CA GLU A 765 9.58 14.60 -37.04
C GLU A 765 8.13 14.54 -36.55
N GLY A 766 7.24 15.22 -37.25
CA GLY A 766 5.82 15.28 -36.90
C GLY A 766 5.42 16.34 -35.87
N MET A 767 6.36 17.20 -35.42
CA MET A 767 6.10 18.31 -34.50
C MET A 767 6.53 19.65 -35.09
N ASP A 768 5.91 20.74 -34.59
CA ASP A 768 6.33 22.08 -34.96
C ASP A 768 7.77 22.35 -34.46
N ALA A 769 8.56 23.03 -35.27
CA ALA A 769 9.91 23.46 -34.89
C ALA A 769 9.86 24.35 -33.65
N THR A 770 10.79 24.15 -32.75
CA THR A 770 10.94 24.93 -31.51
C THR A 770 12.23 25.71 -31.55
N ASP A 771 12.15 27.03 -31.46
CA ASP A 771 13.30 27.89 -31.31
C ASP A 771 13.47 28.25 -29.83
N ALA A 772 14.69 28.16 -29.32
CA ALA A 772 15.02 28.52 -27.95
C ALA A 772 16.29 29.37 -27.90
N THR A 773 16.32 30.31 -26.96
CA THR A 773 17.52 31.07 -26.65
C THR A 773 17.88 30.86 -25.19
N ILE A 774 19.12 30.47 -24.94
CA ILE A 774 19.65 30.14 -23.61
C ILE A 774 20.79 31.09 -23.30
N ASP A 775 20.73 31.77 -22.16
CA ASP A 775 21.82 32.65 -21.71
C ASP A 775 22.95 31.79 -21.12
N ILE A 776 24.21 32.11 -21.47
CA ILE A 776 25.41 31.48 -20.92
C ILE A 776 25.97 32.41 -19.85
N ILE A 777 25.93 32.02 -18.60
CA ILE A 777 26.26 32.80 -17.42
C ILE A 777 27.49 32.27 -16.68
#